data_9e9a7c15ae1c228e5353be78d035cae0
#
_entry.id   9e9a7c15ae1c228e5353be78d035cae0
#
_cell.length_a   1.000
_cell.length_b   1.000
_cell.length_c   1.000
_cell.angle_alpha   90.00
_cell.angle_beta   90.00
_cell.angle_gamma   90.00
#
_symmetry.space_group_name_H-M   'P 1'
#
loop_
_entity.id
_entity.type
_entity.pdbx_description
1 polymer ?
#
loop_
_entity_poly.entity_id
_entity_poly.type
_entity_poly.pdbx_seq_one_letter_code
_entity_poly.pdbx_strand_id
1 'polypeptide(L)'
;MAVKRFTKKGGSGSRQVLWNCKMRFGKTLSALQVVREINAQRTLIVTHRPVVNAGWYEDFEKIFYDCCTTETKSPSATAAGSAKHDKQPARFNYGSATQGESLAQLLRQAEKGMHIIGFASMQDLRGSETVGGQHEKNDNIFATDWDLLIVDEAHEGTQTELGQAVIDQLRHPNTKVLQLSGTPFNLFDQYDEDEIFTWDYIMEQRAKMSWDEYHVGDSNPYASLPAMHIYTYDLGRLMNRFADEDKVFNFREFFRTDEHGAFVHDDYVGDFLDLLCHNDADSLYPYAKAEFRRIFRHTLWVLPGVKAARALSKKLQAHPVFGAFTVVNVAGEGDVDEESRDALEKVNKAIGKDPGATQTITLSCGRLTTGVSIRAWTGVFMMSGASSTSAAGYMQTIFRVQTPFTYQGRMKENCYAFDFAPDRALRMLAEASKVSPKAGKQTDEDRHTLADFLHFCPVIAIEGSRMQAFNVDNLLTQLKRVQIERVVNAGFEDGALYNDELLRLEDGDVADFNDLRAKIGTTKALKSVDKVKVSDNGLDGNPAQPPAPSDKKPPKESDPEAEALKALENEKKKQRKNAIAILRGISIRMPLLIYGADIQDEAAELTINNFTHLVDDTSWAEFMPAGVTKADFARFRRYYDPEVFSAAGRRIRQLARSADKFTIEERISRLTALFSTFRNPDKETVLTPWRVVNLHLSDSLGGYCFMDERFEHPLETPRHIVRSGVTDRVFSPRSTVLEINSKSGLYPLYAAYSIYRARLDEEWCKHNAIAPDRAKVLWEQTLKENIFVVCKTPMAVAITKRTLCGFNTAQVNAQYYPDLIQSLTHSSQDVVSNLRDAKGFWGLNDKKEMKIDAILRSGRKKRRASGKMPSGAAEKWGEITKKWASRLGRSGAKEIDEADFAVVLVGDRIALAPIAQ
;
A
#
# COMPACT_ATOMS: atom_id res chain seq x y z
N MET A 1 -0.23 -2.39 35.98
CA MET A 1 0.59 -3.38 35.26
C MET A 1 2.05 -2.93 35.21
N ALA A 2 2.43 -1.85 34.56
CA ALA A 2 3.82 -1.41 34.42
C ALA A 2 4.61 -1.33 35.74
N VAL A 3 4.07 -0.64 36.77
CA VAL A 3 4.70 -0.56 38.09
C VAL A 3 4.96 -1.94 38.71
N LYS A 4 3.96 -2.85 38.66
CA LYS A 4 4.11 -4.22 39.18
C LYS A 4 5.21 -4.98 38.45
N ARG A 5 5.31 -4.79 37.13
CA ARG A 5 6.34 -5.46 36.30
C ARG A 5 7.73 -4.90 36.58
N PHE A 6 7.85 -3.59 36.67
CA PHE A 6 9.14 -2.92 36.85
C PHE A 6 9.69 -3.01 38.29
N THR A 7 8.85 -3.31 39.26
CA THR A 7 9.25 -3.43 40.69
C THR A 7 9.43 -4.87 41.14
N LYS A 8 9.10 -5.88 40.32
CA LYS A 8 9.21 -7.30 40.64
C LYS A 8 10.67 -7.68 40.82
N LYS A 9 11.05 -8.09 42.06
CA LYS A 9 12.39 -8.56 42.42
C LYS A 9 12.58 -10.00 41.97
N GLY A 10 13.68 -10.26 41.22
CA GLY A 10 14.21 -11.63 41.05
C GLY A 10 13.59 -12.48 39.97
N GLY A 11 13.19 -11.94 38.86
CA GLY A 11 12.72 -12.71 37.70
C GLY A 11 13.45 -12.34 36.42
N SER A 12 13.76 -13.33 35.58
CA SER A 12 14.22 -13.19 34.18
C SER A 12 13.13 -12.64 33.24
N GLY A 13 12.20 -11.82 33.73
CA GLY A 13 11.11 -11.23 32.96
C GLY A 13 11.58 -10.05 32.11
N SER A 14 11.08 -9.94 30.90
CA SER A 14 11.27 -8.78 30.03
C SER A 14 11.00 -7.46 30.78
N ARG A 15 11.91 -6.51 30.62
CA ARG A 15 11.81 -5.16 31.24
C ARG A 15 11.09 -4.15 30.34
N GLN A 16 10.27 -4.63 29.44
CA GLN A 16 9.52 -3.78 28.53
C GLN A 16 8.02 -3.91 28.72
N VAL A 17 7.30 -2.82 28.47
CA VAL A 17 5.84 -2.75 28.51
C VAL A 17 5.35 -1.89 27.35
N LEU A 18 4.36 -2.36 26.63
CA LEU A 18 3.64 -1.62 25.61
C LEU A 18 2.28 -1.18 26.13
N TRP A 19 1.99 0.12 26.09
CA TRP A 19 0.66 0.64 26.31
C TRP A 19 -0.05 0.89 24.99
N ASN A 20 -1.04 0.07 24.68
CA ASN A 20 -2.04 0.29 23.65
C ASN A 20 -3.19 1.11 24.25
N CYS A 21 -2.99 2.40 24.40
CA CYS A 21 -3.97 3.28 25.01
C CYS A 21 -4.42 4.32 24.00
N LYS A 22 -5.72 4.33 23.70
CA LYS A 22 -6.30 5.32 22.79
C LYS A 22 -5.97 6.76 23.18
N MET A 23 -6.13 7.67 22.24
CA MET A 23 -5.99 9.11 22.53
C MET A 23 -6.92 9.54 23.66
N ARG A 24 -6.42 10.46 24.51
CA ARG A 24 -7.10 11.01 25.70
C ARG A 24 -7.25 10.04 26.87
N PHE A 25 -6.58 8.93 26.87
CA PHE A 25 -6.42 8.07 28.04
C PHE A 25 -5.68 8.78 29.19
N GLY A 26 -4.88 9.79 28.88
CA GLY A 26 -3.96 10.42 29.84
C GLY A 26 -2.61 9.68 29.90
N LYS A 27 -2.15 9.17 28.76
CA LYS A 27 -0.88 8.41 28.65
C LYS A 27 0.30 9.12 29.30
N THR A 28 0.48 10.41 29.00
CA THR A 28 1.55 11.26 29.55
C THR A 28 1.54 11.33 31.06
N LEU A 29 0.37 11.71 31.61
CA LEU A 29 0.17 11.83 33.05
C LEU A 29 0.40 10.48 33.74
N SER A 30 -0.18 9.40 33.20
CA SER A 30 -0.03 8.04 33.73
C SER A 30 1.40 7.52 33.66
N ALA A 31 2.14 7.84 32.60
CA ALA A 31 3.54 7.46 32.44
C ALA A 31 4.43 8.20 33.46
N LEU A 32 4.17 9.49 33.71
CA LEU A 32 4.85 10.26 34.78
C LEU A 32 4.51 9.72 36.19
N GLN A 33 3.28 9.24 36.39
CA GLN A 33 2.93 8.54 37.63
C GLN A 33 3.73 7.24 37.79
N VAL A 34 3.97 6.48 36.71
CA VAL A 34 4.87 5.30 36.74
C VAL A 34 6.27 5.70 37.15
N VAL A 35 6.85 6.81 36.61
CA VAL A 35 8.16 7.33 37.01
C VAL A 35 8.22 7.56 38.51
N ARG A 36 7.20 8.21 39.06
CA ARG A 36 7.07 8.50 40.50
C ARG A 36 6.97 7.22 41.35
N GLU A 37 6.09 6.30 40.96
CA GLU A 37 5.83 5.04 41.69
C GLU A 37 7.01 4.09 41.75
N ILE A 38 7.79 3.98 40.65
CA ILE A 38 9.01 3.17 40.62
C ILE A 38 10.23 3.90 41.14
N ASN A 39 10.08 5.19 41.50
CA ASN A 39 11.12 6.08 41.98
C ASN A 39 12.37 6.06 41.04
N ALA A 40 12.14 6.16 39.71
CA ALA A 40 13.22 6.15 38.72
C ALA A 40 14.11 7.39 38.93
N GLN A 41 15.42 7.19 39.06
CA GLN A 41 16.37 8.29 39.23
C GLN A 41 16.68 9.01 37.92
N ARG A 42 16.79 8.26 36.83
CA ARG A 42 17.12 8.77 35.48
C ARG A 42 16.08 8.29 34.48
N THR A 43 15.22 9.19 34.04
CA THR A 43 14.18 8.89 33.04
C THR A 43 14.46 9.69 31.77
N LEU A 44 14.38 9.06 30.61
CA LEU A 44 14.40 9.71 29.29
C LEU A 44 13.08 9.48 28.58
N ILE A 45 12.47 10.56 28.15
CA ILE A 45 11.31 10.55 27.26
C ILE A 45 11.79 10.81 25.84
N VAL A 46 11.48 9.90 24.94
CA VAL A 46 11.80 10.01 23.50
C VAL A 46 10.51 10.02 22.71
N THR A 47 10.35 11.00 21.84
CA THR A 47 9.19 11.10 20.95
C THR A 47 9.60 11.41 19.51
N HIS A 48 8.77 10.99 18.57
CA HIS A 48 8.92 11.40 17.17
C HIS A 48 8.42 12.84 16.92
N ARG A 49 7.66 13.41 17.87
CA ARG A 49 7.00 14.71 17.74
C ARG A 49 7.46 15.71 18.81
N PRO A 50 8.44 16.57 18.53
CA PRO A 50 8.93 17.58 19.48
C PRO A 50 7.85 18.50 20.06
N VAL A 51 6.81 18.77 19.27
CA VAL A 51 5.66 19.64 19.66
C VAL A 51 4.95 19.20 20.95
N VAL A 52 4.97 17.92 21.30
CA VAL A 52 4.29 17.42 22.50
C VAL A 52 5.04 17.71 23.81
N ASN A 53 6.26 18.28 23.73
CA ASN A 53 7.07 18.59 24.90
C ASN A 53 6.35 19.51 25.92
N ALA A 54 5.64 20.53 25.45
CA ALA A 54 4.87 21.41 26.32
C ALA A 54 3.81 20.66 27.15
N GLY A 55 3.12 19.69 26.54
CA GLY A 55 2.15 18.86 27.24
C GLY A 55 2.79 17.92 28.28
N TRP A 56 3.98 17.37 27.99
CA TRP A 56 4.75 16.59 28.95
C TRP A 56 5.19 17.42 30.13
N TYR A 57 5.61 18.66 29.89
CA TYR A 57 6.02 19.60 30.94
C TYR A 57 4.85 20.01 31.82
N GLU A 58 3.68 20.35 31.26
CA GLU A 58 2.47 20.66 32.02
C GLU A 58 2.02 19.48 32.89
N ASP A 59 2.08 18.25 32.38
CA ASP A 59 1.73 17.06 33.14
C ASP A 59 2.80 16.71 34.20
N PHE A 60 4.06 17.04 33.95
CA PHE A 60 5.12 16.96 34.94
C PHE A 60 4.84 17.88 36.12
N GLU A 61 4.47 19.14 35.87
CA GLU A 61 4.12 20.08 36.93
C GLU A 61 2.95 19.56 37.78
N LYS A 62 1.92 18.97 37.15
CA LYS A 62 0.76 18.40 37.89
C LYS A 62 1.13 17.23 38.80
N ILE A 63 2.04 16.37 38.39
CA ILE A 63 2.43 15.16 39.15
C ILE A 63 3.46 15.47 40.26
N PHE A 64 4.38 16.40 39.98
CA PHE A 64 5.52 16.65 40.86
C PHE A 64 5.49 17.99 41.55
N TYR A 65 4.39 18.77 41.45
CA TYR A 65 4.25 20.11 42.05
C TYR A 65 4.56 20.12 43.57
N ASP A 66 4.05 19.15 44.31
CA ASP A 66 4.29 19.05 45.77
C ASP A 66 5.76 18.68 46.09
N CYS A 67 6.48 18.10 45.13
CA CYS A 67 7.90 17.74 45.26
C CYS A 67 8.86 18.89 44.93
N CYS A 68 8.35 19.93 44.23
CA CYS A 68 9.14 21.08 43.77
C CYS A 68 9.04 22.30 44.69
N THR A 69 8.00 22.43 45.53
CA THR A 69 7.64 23.68 46.26
C THR A 69 8.16 23.77 47.68
N THR A 70 9.06 22.91 48.16
CA THR A 70 9.67 23.09 49.48
C THR A 70 10.88 24.02 49.38
N GLU A 71 10.65 25.31 49.13
CA GLU A 71 11.56 26.37 49.56
C GLU A 71 11.30 26.61 51.05
N THR A 72 12.33 26.30 51.83
CA THR A 72 12.75 26.91 53.09
C THR A 72 11.65 27.61 53.93
N LYS A 73 10.97 26.89 54.79
CA LYS A 73 10.62 27.42 56.13
C LYS A 73 11.58 26.82 57.13
N SER A 74 12.41 27.69 57.74
CA SER A 74 13.29 27.36 58.85
C SER A 74 12.50 26.70 59.97
N PRO A 75 12.94 25.59 60.57
CA PRO A 75 12.27 25.03 61.70
C PRO A 75 12.58 25.84 62.95
N SER A 76 11.55 26.46 63.54
CA SER A 76 11.62 26.86 64.91
C SER A 76 11.65 25.59 65.78
N ALA A 77 12.67 25.50 66.60
CA ALA A 77 12.89 24.43 67.56
C ALA A 77 11.72 24.36 68.55
N THR A 78 11.10 23.21 68.67
CA THR A 78 10.73 22.55 69.95
C THR A 78 9.70 21.44 69.68
N ALA A 79 10.13 20.19 69.79
CA ALA A 79 9.52 19.06 70.46
C ALA A 79 10.20 17.74 70.09
N ALA A 80 10.86 17.17 71.07
CA ALA A 80 11.45 15.83 70.99
C ALA A 80 10.33 14.77 71.03
N GLY A 81 10.31 13.81 70.10
CA GLY A 81 9.42 12.67 70.09
C GLY A 81 9.55 11.78 68.89
N SER A 82 10.25 10.64 69.06
CA SER A 82 10.30 9.43 68.24
C SER A 82 10.36 9.55 66.69
N ALA A 83 11.58 9.41 66.19
CA ALA A 83 11.89 9.30 64.75
C ALA A 83 11.46 7.95 64.18
N LYS A 84 10.36 7.92 63.44
CA LYS A 84 10.27 7.05 62.29
C LYS A 84 10.94 7.78 61.10
N HIS A 85 11.87 7.09 60.41
CA HIS A 85 12.50 7.60 59.23
C HIS A 85 11.46 7.81 58.13
N ASP A 86 10.83 8.96 58.07
CA ASP A 86 10.13 9.45 56.88
C ASP A 86 11.22 9.85 55.90
N LYS A 87 11.40 9.06 54.83
CA LYS A 87 12.20 9.44 53.69
C LYS A 87 11.55 10.68 53.08
N GLN A 88 12.29 11.79 53.03
CA GLN A 88 11.86 12.97 52.28
C GLN A 88 11.50 12.57 50.85
N PRO A 89 10.39 13.05 50.26
CA PRO A 89 10.03 12.76 48.92
C PRO A 89 11.16 13.16 47.96
N ALA A 90 11.49 12.27 47.02
CA ALA A 90 12.56 12.52 46.05
C ALA A 90 12.20 13.76 45.20
N ARG A 91 13.16 14.65 45.01
CA ARG A 91 12.99 15.85 44.20
C ARG A 91 13.28 15.49 42.71
N PHE A 92 12.29 15.75 41.85
CA PHE A 92 12.40 15.51 40.41
C PHE A 92 12.61 16.82 39.66
N ASN A 93 13.53 16.83 38.69
CA ASN A 93 13.75 17.96 37.80
C ASN A 93 13.49 17.55 36.35
N TYR A 94 12.88 18.45 35.57
CA TYR A 94 12.55 18.23 34.16
C TYR A 94 13.41 19.12 33.27
N GLY A 95 13.80 18.62 32.11
CA GLY A 95 14.50 19.41 31.11
C GLY A 95 14.47 18.85 29.70
N SER A 96 14.58 19.78 28.78
CA SER A 96 14.56 19.56 27.34
C SER A 96 15.27 20.69 26.61
N ALA A 97 15.22 20.66 25.27
CA ALA A 97 15.74 21.77 24.44
C ALA A 97 14.90 23.07 24.59
N THR A 98 13.62 23.00 24.99
CA THR A 98 12.69 24.14 24.97
C THR A 98 11.96 24.40 26.29
N GLN A 99 11.97 23.48 27.22
CA GLN A 99 11.25 23.57 28.50
C GLN A 99 12.09 23.04 29.65
N GLY A 100 12.02 23.70 30.78
CA GLY A 100 12.79 23.36 31.97
C GLY A 100 14.30 23.66 31.82
N GLU A 101 15.11 22.78 32.39
CA GLU A 101 16.58 22.90 32.34
C GLU A 101 17.18 22.28 31.05
N SER A 102 18.38 22.66 30.68
CA SER A 102 19.07 21.98 29.58
C SER A 102 19.45 20.55 29.96
N LEU A 103 19.42 19.65 28.98
CA LEU A 103 19.71 18.22 29.22
C LEU A 103 21.12 18.02 29.86
N ALA A 104 22.10 18.83 29.44
CA ALA A 104 23.44 18.80 30.01
C ALA A 104 23.47 19.23 31.50
N GLN A 105 22.59 20.15 31.93
CA GLN A 105 22.45 20.54 33.33
C GLN A 105 21.79 19.42 34.14
N LEU A 106 20.74 18.79 33.59
CA LEU A 106 20.05 17.64 34.22
C LEU A 106 21.02 16.46 34.47
N LEU A 107 21.84 16.12 33.49
CA LEU A 107 22.83 15.04 33.64
C LEU A 107 23.80 15.31 34.76
N ARG A 108 24.27 16.56 34.90
CA ARG A 108 25.10 16.97 36.04
C ARG A 108 24.39 16.90 37.40
N GLN A 109 23.10 17.12 37.44
CA GLN A 109 22.30 16.94 38.64
C GLN A 109 22.09 15.47 39.01
N ALA A 110 21.92 14.62 37.99
CA ALA A 110 21.85 13.16 38.19
C ALA A 110 23.13 12.61 38.83
N GLU A 111 24.32 13.13 38.48
CA GLU A 111 25.61 12.78 39.10
C GLU A 111 25.64 13.14 40.60
N LYS A 112 24.86 14.14 41.02
CA LYS A 112 24.71 14.54 42.42
C LYS A 112 23.58 13.79 43.14
N GLY A 113 23.01 12.74 42.52
CA GLY A 113 21.98 11.92 43.14
C GLY A 113 20.56 12.48 43.03
N MET A 114 20.31 13.52 42.25
CA MET A 114 18.99 14.06 42.00
C MET A 114 18.21 13.22 40.95
N HIS A 115 16.87 13.17 41.11
CA HIS A 115 16.03 12.50 40.11
C HIS A 115 15.78 13.41 38.91
N ILE A 116 15.98 12.91 37.72
CA ILE A 116 15.87 13.68 36.47
C ILE A 116 14.89 13.04 35.47
N ILE A 117 14.17 13.88 34.73
CA ILE A 117 13.33 13.51 33.59
C ILE A 117 13.79 14.33 32.39
N GLY A 118 14.52 13.72 31.47
CA GLY A 118 14.97 14.32 30.21
C GLY A 118 13.96 14.07 29.09
N PHE A 119 13.83 15.04 28.19
CA PHE A 119 13.02 14.90 26.98
C PHE A 119 13.87 15.15 25.74
N ALA A 120 13.85 14.23 24.80
CA ALA A 120 14.56 14.32 23.53
C ALA A 120 13.67 13.92 22.34
N SER A 121 13.90 14.52 21.18
CA SER A 121 13.23 14.10 19.97
C SER A 121 13.99 12.97 19.26
N MET A 122 13.25 12.04 18.69
CA MET A 122 13.79 10.97 17.86
C MET A 122 14.59 11.52 16.66
N GLN A 123 14.16 12.64 16.11
CA GLN A 123 14.84 13.30 14.97
C GLN A 123 16.20 13.84 15.37
N ASP A 124 16.30 14.46 16.55
CA ASP A 124 17.55 14.97 17.07
C ASP A 124 18.53 13.84 17.38
N LEU A 125 18.07 12.79 18.02
CA LEU A 125 18.88 11.61 18.35
C LEU A 125 19.40 10.87 17.12
N ARG A 126 18.58 10.71 16.07
CA ARG A 126 18.98 10.10 14.79
C ARG A 126 20.10 10.86 14.07
N GLY A 127 20.22 12.17 14.31
CA GLY A 127 21.29 12.99 13.74
C GLY A 127 22.67 12.71 14.34
N SER A 128 22.78 11.92 15.40
CA SER A 128 24.04 11.66 16.13
C SER A 128 24.87 10.58 15.44
N GLU A 129 26.20 10.77 15.38
CA GLU A 129 27.13 9.78 14.81
C GLU A 129 27.06 8.44 15.52
N THR A 130 26.78 8.42 16.83
CA THR A 130 26.62 7.22 17.65
C THR A 130 25.62 6.21 17.07
N VAL A 131 24.63 6.68 16.30
CA VAL A 131 23.60 5.84 15.66
C VAL A 131 23.66 5.88 14.13
N GLY A 132 24.76 6.39 13.56
CA GLY A 132 24.97 6.49 12.10
C GLY A 132 24.46 7.78 11.47
N GLY A 133 24.21 8.82 12.27
CA GLY A 133 23.93 10.18 11.80
C GLY A 133 25.18 10.95 11.37
N GLN A 134 25.08 12.25 11.14
CA GLN A 134 26.14 13.09 10.57
C GLN A 134 26.78 14.08 11.58
N HIS A 135 26.34 14.08 12.84
CA HIS A 135 26.71 15.09 13.80
C HIS A 135 27.26 14.47 15.09
N GLU A 136 28.41 14.96 15.58
CA GLU A 136 28.95 14.68 16.92
C GLU A 136 28.07 15.39 17.96
N LYS A 137 26.97 14.76 18.37
CA LYS A 137 26.09 15.29 19.40
C LYS A 137 25.39 14.17 20.15
N ASN A 138 24.86 14.51 21.34
CA ASN A 138 24.05 13.61 22.16
C ASN A 138 24.81 12.40 22.76
N ASP A 139 26.13 12.30 22.67
CA ASP A 139 26.91 11.18 23.20
C ASP A 139 26.68 10.97 24.69
N ASN A 140 26.54 12.04 25.45
CA ASN A 140 26.20 11.98 26.88
C ASN A 140 24.84 11.33 27.15
N ILE A 141 23.88 11.49 26.23
CA ILE A 141 22.55 10.88 26.35
C ILE A 141 22.64 9.38 26.11
N PHE A 142 23.41 8.95 25.10
CA PHE A 142 23.63 7.57 24.79
C PHE A 142 24.50 6.84 25.80
N ALA A 143 25.45 7.55 26.41
CA ALA A 143 26.35 7.01 27.45
C ALA A 143 25.70 6.92 28.85
N THR A 144 24.54 7.53 29.05
CA THR A 144 23.84 7.55 30.34
C THR A 144 23.08 6.26 30.59
N ASP A 145 23.31 5.63 31.74
CA ASP A 145 22.49 4.48 32.21
C ASP A 145 21.11 4.97 32.67
N TRP A 146 20.14 4.89 31.77
CA TRP A 146 18.77 5.29 32.06
C TRP A 146 18.03 4.19 32.82
N ASP A 147 17.34 4.52 33.93
CA ASP A 147 16.49 3.58 34.68
C ASP A 147 15.21 3.28 33.93
N LEU A 148 14.64 4.32 33.27
CA LEU A 148 13.42 4.22 32.50
C LEU A 148 13.53 5.00 31.18
N LEU A 149 13.26 4.32 30.09
CA LEU A 149 13.08 4.89 28.77
C LEU A 149 11.60 4.89 28.42
N ILE A 150 11.00 6.06 28.23
CA ILE A 150 9.63 6.22 27.78
C ILE A 150 9.67 6.61 26.30
N VAL A 151 9.04 5.80 25.43
CA VAL A 151 8.96 6.07 24.00
C VAL A 151 7.52 6.43 23.66
N ASP A 152 7.28 7.73 23.42
CA ASP A 152 5.94 8.22 23.06
C ASP A 152 5.68 8.12 21.56
N GLU A 153 4.43 7.81 21.19
CA GLU A 153 3.99 7.49 19.82
C GLU A 153 4.91 6.44 19.15
N ALA A 154 5.20 5.38 19.88
CA ALA A 154 6.18 4.37 19.52
C ALA A 154 5.94 3.71 18.14
N HIS A 155 4.71 3.72 17.60
CA HIS A 155 4.38 3.25 16.27
C HIS A 155 4.93 4.15 15.15
N GLU A 156 5.31 5.42 15.48
CA GLU A 156 5.94 6.34 14.55
C GLU A 156 7.46 6.28 14.71
N GLY A 157 8.16 6.07 13.64
CA GLY A 157 9.62 6.23 13.61
C GLY A 157 10.47 5.12 14.24
N THR A 158 9.99 4.28 15.15
CA THR A 158 10.77 3.15 15.71
C THR A 158 10.94 2.00 14.70
N GLN A 159 10.17 1.98 13.64
CA GLN A 159 10.24 0.96 12.56
C GLN A 159 11.31 1.24 11.50
N THR A 160 11.96 2.40 11.53
CA THR A 160 13.08 2.68 10.63
C THR A 160 14.36 2.11 11.24
N GLU A 161 15.32 1.68 10.40
CA GLU A 161 16.62 1.18 10.86
C GLU A 161 17.31 2.15 11.83
N LEU A 162 17.31 3.45 11.52
CA LEU A 162 17.88 4.48 12.39
C LEU A 162 17.08 4.69 13.69
N GLY A 163 15.76 4.58 13.63
CA GLY A 163 14.94 4.71 14.83
C GLY A 163 15.10 3.54 15.79
N GLN A 164 15.23 2.33 15.24
CA GLN A 164 15.54 1.15 16.03
C GLN A 164 16.94 1.26 16.64
N ALA A 165 17.93 1.71 15.87
CA ALA A 165 19.29 1.93 16.37
C ALA A 165 19.34 2.92 17.54
N VAL A 166 18.54 4.00 17.51
CA VAL A 166 18.42 4.94 18.65
C VAL A 166 17.92 4.24 19.91
N ILE A 167 16.83 3.47 19.81
CA ILE A 167 16.26 2.76 20.97
C ILE A 167 17.21 1.69 21.49
N ASP A 168 17.84 0.93 20.61
CA ASP A 168 18.79 -0.12 20.98
C ASP A 168 20.04 0.46 21.68
N GLN A 169 20.52 1.62 21.22
CA GLN A 169 21.66 2.29 21.83
C GLN A 169 21.35 2.95 23.19
N LEU A 170 20.11 3.41 23.39
CA LEU A 170 19.66 3.97 24.68
C LEU A 170 19.30 2.87 25.70
N ARG A 171 19.10 1.65 25.24
CA ARG A 171 18.69 0.52 26.07
C ARG A 171 19.92 -0.19 26.65
N HIS A 172 20.28 0.15 27.87
CA HIS A 172 21.31 -0.53 28.66
C HIS A 172 20.72 -1.77 29.37
N PRO A 173 21.52 -2.69 29.90
CA PRO A 173 21.03 -3.96 30.48
C PRO A 173 19.97 -3.80 31.58
N ASN A 174 20.00 -2.69 32.34
CA ASN A 174 19.06 -2.43 33.43
C ASN A 174 17.93 -1.48 33.06
N THR A 175 17.93 -0.90 31.87
CA THR A 175 16.94 0.07 31.43
C THR A 175 15.56 -0.60 31.26
N LYS A 176 14.56 -0.06 31.93
CA LYS A 176 13.15 -0.39 31.72
C LYS A 176 12.63 0.41 30.55
N VAL A 177 11.81 -0.20 29.68
CA VAL A 177 11.26 0.45 28.51
C VAL A 177 9.74 0.47 28.58
N LEU A 178 9.16 1.67 28.55
CA LEU A 178 7.73 1.88 28.48
C LEU A 178 7.39 2.52 27.13
N GLN A 179 6.79 1.76 26.23
CA GLN A 179 6.33 2.27 24.95
C GLN A 179 4.86 2.68 25.04
N LEU A 180 4.57 3.89 24.56
CA LEU A 180 3.22 4.46 24.55
C LEU A 180 2.75 4.60 23.11
N SER A 181 1.55 4.12 22.82
CA SER A 181 0.93 4.30 21.51
C SER A 181 -0.59 4.24 21.61
N GLY A 182 -1.26 5.04 20.80
CA GLY A 182 -2.71 4.95 20.59
C GLY A 182 -3.12 3.95 19.53
N THR A 183 -2.17 3.53 18.70
CA THR A 183 -2.39 2.66 17.53
C THR A 183 -1.16 1.78 17.26
N PRO A 184 -0.76 0.91 18.19
CA PRO A 184 0.48 0.13 18.09
C PRO A 184 0.35 -1.12 17.22
N PHE A 185 -0.51 -1.12 16.20
CA PHE A 185 -0.84 -2.31 15.39
C PHE A 185 0.37 -2.98 14.75
N ASN A 186 1.42 -2.22 14.46
CA ASN A 186 2.69 -2.69 13.90
C ASN A 186 3.72 -3.12 14.95
N LEU A 187 3.41 -2.98 16.25
CA LEU A 187 4.31 -3.31 17.37
C LEU A 187 3.90 -4.60 18.10
N PHE A 188 2.66 -5.04 17.96
CA PHE A 188 2.14 -6.18 18.74
C PHE A 188 2.97 -7.45 18.62
N ASP A 189 3.53 -7.71 17.43
CA ASP A 189 4.37 -8.89 17.18
C ASP A 189 5.72 -8.85 17.93
N GLN A 190 6.04 -7.75 18.61
CA GLN A 190 7.30 -7.56 19.33
C GLN A 190 7.15 -7.77 20.85
N TYR A 191 5.93 -8.01 21.34
CA TYR A 191 5.58 -8.08 22.74
C TYR A 191 4.77 -9.34 23.03
N ASP A 192 5.01 -9.93 24.22
CA ASP A 192 4.14 -10.96 24.74
C ASP A 192 2.83 -10.35 25.26
N GLU A 193 1.75 -11.13 25.31
CA GLU A 193 0.43 -10.63 25.74
C GLU A 193 0.46 -9.99 27.14
N ASP A 194 1.25 -10.55 28.06
CA ASP A 194 1.40 -10.04 29.42
C ASP A 194 2.26 -8.77 29.53
N GLU A 195 2.93 -8.37 28.42
CA GLU A 195 3.67 -7.13 28.28
C GLU A 195 2.81 -5.98 27.74
N ILE A 196 1.63 -6.28 27.18
CA ILE A 196 0.74 -5.31 26.57
C ILE A 196 -0.37 -4.93 27.55
N PHE A 197 -0.51 -3.63 27.81
CA PHE A 197 -1.69 -3.08 28.46
C PHE A 197 -2.56 -2.38 27.43
N THR A 198 -3.80 -2.83 27.31
CA THR A 198 -4.76 -2.26 26.34
C THR A 198 -5.83 -1.45 27.06
N TRP A 199 -6.07 -0.23 26.59
CA TRP A 199 -7.23 0.60 26.88
C TRP A 199 -7.70 1.24 25.60
N ASP A 200 -8.48 0.50 24.85
CA ASP A 200 -9.01 0.90 23.54
C ASP A 200 -10.36 1.62 23.64
N TYR A 201 -10.94 1.91 22.49
CA TYR A 201 -12.24 2.57 22.39
C TYR A 201 -13.37 1.70 22.95
N ILE A 202 -13.31 0.40 22.75
CA ILE A 202 -14.34 -0.54 23.23
C ILE A 202 -14.34 -0.58 24.75
N MET A 203 -13.16 -0.71 25.35
CA MET A 203 -13.00 -0.71 26.81
C MET A 203 -13.48 0.60 27.44
N GLU A 204 -13.20 1.72 26.79
CA GLU A 204 -13.67 3.03 27.25
C GLU A 204 -15.20 3.15 27.20
N GLN A 205 -15.82 2.72 26.09
CA GLN A 205 -17.28 2.78 25.98
C GLN A 205 -17.98 1.79 26.93
N ARG A 206 -17.42 0.61 27.14
CA ARG A 206 -17.88 -0.32 28.17
C ARG A 206 -17.82 0.31 29.55
N ALA A 207 -16.66 0.89 29.90
CA ALA A 207 -16.49 1.57 31.18
C ALA A 207 -17.48 2.74 31.31
N LYS A 208 -17.75 3.51 30.27
CA LYS A 208 -18.75 4.58 30.26
C LYS A 208 -20.15 4.06 30.57
N MET A 209 -20.54 2.95 29.97
CA MET A 209 -21.89 2.38 30.13
C MET A 209 -22.07 1.70 31.47
N SER A 210 -21.06 0.99 31.97
CA SER A 210 -21.14 0.23 33.21
C SER A 210 -20.67 0.99 34.46
N TRP A 211 -20.23 2.26 34.33
CA TRP A 211 -19.66 3.02 35.45
C TRP A 211 -20.58 3.10 36.66
N ASP A 212 -21.84 3.47 36.44
CA ASP A 212 -22.81 3.68 37.50
C ASP A 212 -23.18 2.38 38.21
N GLU A 213 -22.99 1.21 37.61
CA GLU A 213 -23.20 -0.10 38.26
C GLU A 213 -22.07 -0.46 39.24
N TYR A 214 -20.84 -0.12 38.89
CA TYR A 214 -19.63 -0.54 39.64
C TYR A 214 -19.06 0.57 40.53
N HIS A 215 -19.49 1.84 40.32
CA HIS A 215 -18.97 3.02 40.98
C HIS A 215 -20.14 3.88 41.51
N VAL A 216 -21.02 3.29 42.31
CA VAL A 216 -22.24 3.97 42.83
C VAL A 216 -21.85 5.19 43.63
N GLY A 217 -22.31 6.36 43.20
CA GLY A 217 -22.06 7.66 43.85
C GLY A 217 -20.85 8.41 43.33
N ASP A 218 -20.02 7.82 42.50
CA ASP A 218 -18.90 8.51 41.86
C ASP A 218 -19.31 9.10 40.51
N SER A 219 -18.80 10.28 40.16
CA SER A 219 -19.05 10.89 38.86
C SER A 219 -18.36 10.06 37.75
N ASN A 220 -19.09 9.76 36.69
CA ASN A 220 -18.57 8.99 35.55
C ASN A 220 -17.55 9.84 34.77
N PRO A 221 -16.25 9.50 34.80
CA PRO A 221 -15.20 10.28 34.15
C PRO A 221 -15.27 10.18 32.60
N TYR A 222 -15.97 9.18 32.06
CA TYR A 222 -16.16 8.95 30.65
C TYR A 222 -17.44 9.58 30.08
N ALA A 223 -18.31 10.16 30.93
CA ALA A 223 -19.61 10.69 30.51
C ALA A 223 -19.53 11.70 29.37
N SER A 224 -18.47 12.53 29.33
CA SER A 224 -18.27 13.59 28.35
C SER A 224 -17.73 13.11 26.98
N LEU A 225 -17.35 11.85 26.85
CA LEU A 225 -16.77 11.31 25.62
C LEU A 225 -17.89 10.96 24.62
N PRO A 226 -17.90 11.54 23.40
CA PRO A 226 -18.92 11.25 22.41
C PRO A 226 -18.78 9.84 21.81
N ALA A 227 -19.91 9.22 21.46
CA ALA A 227 -19.95 7.98 20.73
C ALA A 227 -19.57 8.21 19.25
N MET A 228 -18.79 7.29 18.68
CA MET A 228 -18.35 7.35 17.28
C MET A 228 -19.31 6.58 16.38
N HIS A 229 -19.73 7.23 15.29
CA HIS A 229 -20.50 6.61 14.21
C HIS A 229 -19.74 6.71 12.90
N ILE A 230 -19.60 5.62 12.16
CA ILE A 230 -18.93 5.58 10.87
C ILE A 230 -19.96 5.36 9.77
N TYR A 231 -20.07 6.31 8.86
CA TYR A 231 -20.92 6.22 7.69
C TYR A 231 -20.07 5.97 6.44
N THR A 232 -20.43 4.97 5.66
CA THR A 232 -19.75 4.65 4.42
C THR A 232 -20.67 4.88 3.23
N TYR A 233 -20.13 5.50 2.19
CA TYR A 233 -20.82 5.76 0.93
C TYR A 233 -20.06 5.09 -0.21
N ASP A 234 -20.72 4.26 -1.01
CA ASP A 234 -20.13 3.67 -2.20
C ASP A 234 -20.22 4.64 -3.39
N LEU A 235 -19.19 5.49 -3.53
CA LEU A 235 -19.11 6.43 -4.64
C LEU A 235 -18.98 5.71 -6.00
N GLY A 236 -18.44 4.50 -6.01
CA GLY A 236 -18.29 3.72 -7.22
C GLY A 236 -19.64 3.38 -7.85
N ARG A 237 -20.64 3.06 -7.04
CA ARG A 237 -22.02 2.83 -7.49
C ARG A 237 -22.77 4.13 -7.80
N LEU A 238 -22.46 5.20 -7.09
CA LEU A 238 -23.12 6.50 -7.25
C LEU A 238 -22.63 7.27 -8.48
N MET A 239 -21.37 7.07 -8.86
CA MET A 239 -20.72 7.74 -9.99
C MET A 239 -20.23 6.71 -11.01
N ASN A 240 -21.14 6.14 -11.78
CA ASN A 240 -20.95 5.03 -12.72
C ASN A 240 -19.79 5.18 -13.74
N ARG A 241 -19.15 6.34 -13.85
CA ARG A 241 -18.02 6.59 -14.75
C ARG A 241 -16.64 6.43 -14.10
N PHE A 242 -16.52 6.50 -12.75
CA PHE A 242 -15.24 6.35 -12.02
C PHE A 242 -15.13 5.00 -11.32
N ALA A 243 -16.16 4.20 -11.41
CA ALA A 243 -16.18 2.85 -10.92
C ALA A 243 -16.40 1.92 -12.11
N ASP A 244 -15.35 1.22 -12.49
CA ASP A 244 -15.54 -0.16 -12.88
C ASP A 244 -16.24 -0.84 -11.71
N GLU A 245 -17.23 -1.71 -11.99
CA GLU A 245 -17.97 -2.47 -10.97
C GLU A 245 -17.07 -3.15 -9.93
N ASP A 246 -15.75 -3.09 -10.10
CA ASP A 246 -14.71 -3.83 -9.41
C ASP A 246 -13.50 -3.01 -8.93
N LYS A 247 -13.47 -1.69 -9.06
CA LYS A 247 -12.33 -0.86 -8.62
C LYS A 247 -12.66 -0.03 -7.39
N VAL A 248 -11.74 -0.05 -6.42
CA VAL A 248 -11.70 0.92 -5.32
C VAL A 248 -11.65 2.33 -5.90
N PHE A 249 -12.58 3.20 -5.46
CA PHE A 249 -12.66 4.58 -5.93
C PHE A 249 -11.33 5.32 -5.76
N ASN A 250 -10.79 5.85 -6.86
CA ASN A 250 -9.50 6.52 -6.85
C ASN A 250 -9.64 8.02 -6.61
N PHE A 251 -9.55 8.44 -5.35
CA PHE A 251 -9.64 9.85 -4.97
C PHE A 251 -8.54 10.73 -5.57
N ARG A 252 -7.34 10.22 -5.85
CA ARG A 252 -6.28 11.01 -6.49
C ARG A 252 -6.63 11.37 -7.91
N GLU A 253 -7.21 10.41 -8.64
CA GLU A 253 -7.68 10.66 -10.00
C GLU A 253 -8.93 11.55 -9.99
N PHE A 254 -9.87 11.28 -9.10
CA PHE A 254 -11.10 12.07 -8.97
C PHE A 254 -10.82 13.55 -8.68
N PHE A 255 -9.90 13.85 -7.76
CA PHE A 255 -9.46 15.20 -7.41
C PHE A 255 -8.21 15.65 -8.17
N ARG A 256 -7.88 15.03 -9.29
CA ARG A 256 -6.74 15.44 -10.11
C ARG A 256 -6.93 16.85 -10.64
N THR A 257 -5.89 17.66 -10.54
CA THR A 257 -5.86 19.03 -11.06
C THR A 257 -4.94 19.12 -12.26
N ASP A 258 -5.27 20.00 -13.19
CA ASP A 258 -4.43 20.38 -14.31
C ASP A 258 -3.26 21.31 -13.88
N GLU A 259 -2.48 21.80 -14.86
CA GLU A 259 -1.36 22.70 -14.64
C GLU A 259 -1.81 24.07 -14.09
N HIS A 260 -3.04 24.47 -14.37
CA HIS A 260 -3.64 25.74 -13.92
C HIS A 260 -4.30 25.64 -12.54
N GLY A 261 -4.35 24.45 -11.96
CA GLY A 261 -4.93 24.18 -10.66
C GLY A 261 -6.45 24.07 -10.67
N ALA A 262 -7.08 23.86 -11.84
CA ALA A 262 -8.48 23.48 -11.98
C ALA A 262 -8.64 21.96 -11.93
N PHE A 263 -9.81 21.46 -11.53
CA PHE A 263 -10.06 20.02 -11.56
C PHE A 263 -10.19 19.54 -13.01
N VAL A 264 -9.50 18.45 -13.34
CA VAL A 264 -9.67 17.76 -14.64
C VAL A 264 -11.09 17.21 -14.77
N HIS A 265 -11.67 16.78 -13.64
CA HIS A 265 -13.01 16.23 -13.54
C HIS A 265 -13.95 17.20 -12.80
N ASP A 266 -13.97 18.48 -13.19
CA ASP A 266 -14.65 19.57 -12.48
C ASP A 266 -16.16 19.34 -12.32
N ASP A 267 -16.83 18.84 -13.37
CA ASP A 267 -18.26 18.51 -13.33
C ASP A 267 -18.57 17.44 -12.29
N TYR A 268 -17.77 16.37 -12.24
CA TYR A 268 -17.97 15.28 -11.28
C TYR A 268 -17.69 15.69 -9.83
N VAL A 269 -16.71 16.57 -9.62
CA VAL A 269 -16.49 17.15 -8.29
C VAL A 269 -17.67 18.04 -7.90
N GLY A 270 -18.28 18.73 -8.86
CA GLY A 270 -19.54 19.46 -8.70
C GLY A 270 -20.67 18.54 -8.28
N ASP A 271 -20.93 17.48 -9.07
CA ASP A 271 -21.97 16.49 -8.80
C ASP A 271 -21.79 15.84 -7.41
N PHE A 272 -20.56 15.59 -7.01
CA PHE A 272 -20.26 15.08 -5.65
C PHE A 272 -20.67 16.07 -4.55
N LEU A 273 -20.38 17.36 -4.72
CA LEU A 273 -20.76 18.38 -3.74
C LEU A 273 -22.29 18.55 -3.70
N ASP A 274 -22.95 18.52 -4.84
CA ASP A 274 -24.41 18.55 -4.93
C ASP A 274 -25.03 17.33 -4.28
N LEU A 275 -24.44 16.14 -4.46
CA LEU A 275 -24.86 14.90 -3.81
C LEU A 275 -24.81 15.00 -2.28
N LEU A 276 -23.73 15.56 -1.70
CA LEU A 276 -23.62 15.76 -0.25
C LEU A 276 -24.72 16.68 0.32
N CYS A 277 -25.31 17.51 -0.54
CA CYS A 277 -26.38 18.45 -0.20
C CYS A 277 -27.76 18.00 -0.68
N HIS A 278 -27.84 16.89 -1.42
CA HIS A 278 -29.07 16.42 -2.04
C HIS A 278 -30.16 16.19 -0.99
N ASN A 279 -31.27 16.94 -1.10
CA ASN A 279 -32.36 16.97 -0.13
C ASN A 279 -33.64 16.41 -0.74
N ASP A 280 -33.82 15.11 -0.63
CA ASP A 280 -35.12 14.47 -0.77
C ASP A 280 -35.68 14.02 0.59
N ALA A 281 -36.89 13.44 0.61
CA ALA A 281 -37.55 13.05 1.83
C ALA A 281 -36.72 12.07 2.70
N ASP A 282 -35.96 11.19 2.03
CA ASP A 282 -35.22 10.09 2.66
C ASP A 282 -33.69 10.32 2.65
N SER A 283 -33.24 11.53 2.30
CA SER A 283 -31.82 11.82 2.16
C SER A 283 -31.07 11.73 3.50
N LEU A 284 -29.96 11.00 3.46
CA LEU A 284 -29.06 10.75 4.60
C LEU A 284 -27.66 11.37 4.38
N TYR A 285 -27.54 12.21 3.35
CA TYR A 285 -26.28 12.90 3.09
C TYR A 285 -26.03 14.00 4.14
N PRO A 286 -24.76 14.22 4.54
CA PRO A 286 -24.44 15.00 5.74
C PRO A 286 -24.81 16.47 5.67
N TYR A 287 -25.00 17.03 4.50
CA TYR A 287 -25.41 18.44 4.33
C TYR A 287 -26.79 18.59 3.68
N ALA A 288 -27.55 17.51 3.52
CA ALA A 288 -28.87 17.52 2.89
C ALA A 288 -29.87 18.39 3.68
N LYS A 289 -30.01 18.17 4.97
CA LYS A 289 -31.02 18.80 5.82
C LYS A 289 -30.43 19.88 6.73
N ALA A 290 -31.22 20.87 7.09
CA ALA A 290 -30.80 21.94 7.99
C ALA A 290 -30.34 21.41 9.36
N GLU A 291 -30.96 20.33 9.86
CA GLU A 291 -30.56 19.66 11.08
C GLU A 291 -29.16 19.07 10.99
N PHE A 292 -28.85 18.40 9.88
CA PHE A 292 -27.52 17.84 9.62
C PHE A 292 -26.47 18.93 9.50
N ARG A 293 -26.76 20.04 8.84
CA ARG A 293 -25.87 21.21 8.74
C ARG A 293 -25.58 21.83 10.11
N ARG A 294 -26.53 21.75 11.06
CA ARG A 294 -26.29 22.19 12.46
C ARG A 294 -25.37 21.24 13.20
N ILE A 295 -25.50 19.93 12.98
CA ILE A 295 -24.62 18.91 13.56
C ILE A 295 -23.22 19.05 12.95
N PHE A 296 -23.10 19.14 11.61
CA PHE A 296 -21.84 19.23 10.88
C PHE A 296 -21.37 20.67 10.62
N ARG A 297 -21.63 21.55 11.59
CA ARG A 297 -21.24 22.96 11.54
C ARG A 297 -19.73 23.14 11.44
N HIS A 298 -18.96 22.29 12.11
CA HIS A 298 -17.49 22.28 12.08
C HIS A 298 -17.00 20.90 11.72
N THR A 299 -16.32 20.79 10.58
CA THR A 299 -15.86 19.50 10.04
C THR A 299 -14.42 19.56 9.55
N LEU A 300 -13.76 18.39 9.57
CA LEU A 300 -12.44 18.16 8.98
C LEU A 300 -12.58 17.33 7.70
N TRP A 301 -12.07 17.81 6.59
CA TRP A 301 -12.05 17.10 5.31
C TRP A 301 -10.62 16.73 4.93
N VAL A 302 -10.35 15.44 4.80
CA VAL A 302 -9.01 14.90 4.51
C VAL A 302 -8.92 14.57 3.04
N LEU A 303 -8.04 15.26 2.32
CA LEU A 303 -7.90 15.23 0.87
C LEU A 303 -6.61 14.52 0.42
N PRO A 304 -6.55 14.04 -0.84
CA PRO A 304 -5.39 13.28 -1.33
C PRO A 304 -4.17 14.14 -1.67
N GLY A 305 -4.29 15.47 -1.71
CA GLY A 305 -3.17 16.34 -2.06
C GLY A 305 -3.43 17.83 -1.88
N VAL A 306 -2.34 18.62 -1.79
CA VAL A 306 -2.38 20.07 -1.55
C VAL A 306 -3.06 20.83 -2.70
N LYS A 307 -2.78 20.43 -3.94
CA LYS A 307 -3.41 21.05 -5.13
C LYS A 307 -4.92 20.80 -5.16
N ALA A 308 -5.32 19.56 -4.83
CA ALA A 308 -6.74 19.20 -4.68
C ALA A 308 -7.44 20.04 -3.60
N ALA A 309 -6.79 20.26 -2.45
CA ALA A 309 -7.34 21.09 -1.38
C ALA A 309 -7.50 22.55 -1.80
N ARG A 310 -6.56 23.12 -2.56
CA ARG A 310 -6.66 24.47 -3.09
C ARG A 310 -7.81 24.64 -4.10
N ALA A 311 -7.94 23.67 -5.02
CA ALA A 311 -9.03 23.67 -6.02
C ALA A 311 -10.39 23.51 -5.35
N LEU A 312 -10.51 22.55 -4.40
CA LEU A 312 -11.74 22.32 -3.66
C LEU A 312 -12.15 23.51 -2.79
N SER A 313 -11.18 24.20 -2.18
CA SER A 313 -11.46 25.45 -1.42
C SER A 313 -12.17 26.49 -2.27
N LYS A 314 -11.72 26.72 -3.51
CA LYS A 314 -12.35 27.66 -4.43
C LYS A 314 -13.77 27.20 -4.84
N LYS A 315 -13.90 25.89 -5.12
CA LYS A 315 -15.18 25.33 -5.56
C LYS A 315 -16.24 25.36 -4.43
N LEU A 316 -15.84 25.05 -3.20
CA LEU A 316 -16.72 25.16 -2.01
C LEU A 316 -17.19 26.59 -1.75
N GLN A 317 -16.31 27.59 -1.89
CA GLN A 317 -16.66 29.01 -1.72
C GLN A 317 -17.68 29.49 -2.76
N ALA A 318 -17.64 28.93 -3.96
CA ALA A 318 -18.58 29.26 -5.04
C ALA A 318 -19.89 28.45 -4.97
N HIS A 319 -19.95 27.40 -4.15
CA HIS A 319 -21.09 26.49 -4.10
C HIS A 319 -22.28 27.09 -3.30
N PRO A 320 -23.53 26.93 -3.75
CA PRO A 320 -24.69 27.57 -3.11
C PRO A 320 -24.87 27.24 -1.64
N VAL A 321 -24.57 26.01 -1.23
CA VAL A 321 -24.71 25.58 0.17
C VAL A 321 -23.41 25.78 0.95
N PHE A 322 -22.28 25.35 0.38
CA PHE A 322 -21.00 25.40 1.08
C PHE A 322 -20.39 26.80 1.14
N GLY A 323 -20.82 27.72 0.27
CA GLY A 323 -20.42 29.13 0.32
C GLY A 323 -20.83 29.86 1.62
N ALA A 324 -21.78 29.28 2.36
CA ALA A 324 -22.13 29.76 3.70
C ALA A 324 -21.11 29.37 4.79
N PHE A 325 -20.19 28.44 4.51
CA PHE A 325 -19.17 27.98 5.43
C PHE A 325 -17.86 28.73 5.22
N THR A 326 -17.16 29.03 6.31
CA THR A 326 -15.78 29.49 6.24
C THR A 326 -14.87 28.31 5.94
N VAL A 327 -14.32 28.28 4.72
CA VAL A 327 -13.38 27.21 4.30
C VAL A 327 -11.97 27.57 4.74
N VAL A 328 -11.43 26.76 5.65
CA VAL A 328 -10.08 26.91 6.20
C VAL A 328 -9.16 25.87 5.57
N ASN A 329 -8.36 26.29 4.59
CA ASN A 329 -7.40 25.40 3.97
C ASN A 329 -6.08 25.43 4.74
N VAL A 330 -5.75 24.30 5.40
CA VAL A 330 -4.50 24.10 6.14
C VAL A 330 -3.55 23.14 5.41
N ALA A 331 -3.92 22.65 4.21
CA ALA A 331 -3.03 21.90 3.36
C ALA A 331 -1.96 22.84 2.76
N GLY A 332 -0.70 22.59 3.05
CA GLY A 332 0.42 23.41 2.60
C GLY A 332 1.66 22.57 2.32
N GLU A 333 2.63 23.16 1.62
CA GLU A 333 3.99 22.63 1.41
C GLU A 333 4.88 23.29 2.47
N GLY A 334 5.63 22.51 3.27
CA GLY A 334 6.57 23.04 4.27
C GLY A 334 6.72 22.16 5.50
N ASP A 335 7.57 22.56 6.44
CA ASP A 335 7.89 21.83 7.66
C ASP A 335 6.66 21.60 8.54
N VAL A 336 6.48 20.35 8.97
CA VAL A 336 5.20 19.87 9.55
C VAL A 336 4.92 20.47 10.94
N ASP A 337 5.96 20.83 11.70
CA ASP A 337 5.82 21.17 13.11
C ASP A 337 5.57 22.68 13.38
N GLU A 338 6.26 23.58 12.73
CA GLU A 338 6.03 25.03 12.87
C GLU A 338 4.69 25.44 12.26
N GLU A 339 4.36 24.89 11.11
CA GLU A 339 3.13 25.17 10.38
C GLU A 339 1.88 24.50 10.97
N SER A 340 2.03 23.49 11.84
CA SER A 340 0.89 22.88 12.54
C SER A 340 0.34 23.81 13.64
N ARG A 341 1.17 24.62 14.27
CA ARG A 341 0.71 25.66 15.22
C ARG A 341 -0.08 26.75 14.51
N ASP A 342 0.42 27.23 13.38
CA ASP A 342 -0.26 28.24 12.56
C ASP A 342 -1.57 27.69 11.99
N ALA A 343 -1.60 26.43 11.58
CA ALA A 343 -2.80 25.77 11.11
C ALA A 343 -3.87 25.65 12.21
N LEU A 344 -3.45 25.29 13.43
CA LEU A 344 -4.33 25.21 14.59
C LEU A 344 -4.91 26.60 14.94
N GLU A 345 -4.08 27.63 14.93
CA GLU A 345 -4.49 29.00 15.20
C GLU A 345 -5.49 29.52 14.16
N LYS A 346 -5.25 29.26 12.86
CA LYS A 346 -6.17 29.59 11.77
C LYS A 346 -7.54 28.95 11.95
N VAL A 347 -7.60 27.67 12.31
CA VAL A 347 -8.86 26.98 12.52
C VAL A 347 -9.58 27.52 13.76
N ASN A 348 -8.88 27.69 14.88
CA ASN A 348 -9.46 28.25 16.10
C ASN A 348 -9.98 29.68 15.91
N LYS A 349 -9.28 30.51 15.15
CA LYS A 349 -9.71 31.86 14.80
C LYS A 349 -10.98 31.85 13.94
N ALA A 350 -11.08 30.89 12.96
CA ALA A 350 -12.27 30.77 12.14
C ALA A 350 -13.48 30.23 12.91
N ILE A 351 -13.29 29.33 13.85
CA ILE A 351 -14.34 28.87 14.76
C ILE A 351 -14.77 29.99 15.70
N GLY A 352 -13.84 30.81 16.19
CA GLY A 352 -14.06 31.94 17.05
C GLY A 352 -14.45 31.57 18.51
N LYS A 353 -14.86 32.58 19.25
CA LYS A 353 -15.25 32.40 20.67
C LYS A 353 -16.63 31.78 20.83
N ASP A 354 -17.51 31.95 19.86
CA ASP A 354 -18.85 31.37 19.80
C ASP A 354 -18.98 30.38 18.63
N PRO A 355 -18.67 29.09 18.84
CA PRO A 355 -18.79 28.07 17.82
C PRO A 355 -20.20 27.85 17.27
N GLY A 356 -21.24 28.30 18.02
CA GLY A 356 -22.62 28.22 17.55
C GLY A 356 -22.98 29.30 16.50
N ALA A 357 -22.24 30.38 16.44
CA ALA A 357 -22.45 31.47 15.49
C ALA A 357 -21.67 31.29 14.15
N THR A 358 -20.73 30.39 14.11
CA THR A 358 -19.84 30.14 12.94
C THR A 358 -20.02 28.76 12.34
N GLN A 359 -19.61 28.61 11.09
CA GLN A 359 -19.61 27.33 10.37
C GLN A 359 -18.29 27.19 9.61
N THR A 360 -17.54 26.09 9.81
CA THR A 360 -16.22 25.92 9.21
C THR A 360 -16.04 24.55 8.56
N ILE A 361 -15.41 24.53 7.39
CA ILE A 361 -14.89 23.33 6.76
C ILE A 361 -13.37 23.45 6.72
N THR A 362 -12.69 22.58 7.45
CA THR A 362 -11.21 22.54 7.47
C THR A 362 -10.73 21.55 6.43
N LEU A 363 -9.96 21.99 5.42
CA LEU A 363 -9.34 21.14 4.41
C LEU A 363 -7.91 20.79 4.80
N SER A 364 -7.56 19.51 4.83
CA SER A 364 -6.23 19.01 5.20
C SER A 364 -5.77 17.88 4.30
N CYS A 365 -4.44 17.76 4.13
CA CYS A 365 -3.77 16.63 3.45
C CYS A 365 -2.84 15.86 4.39
N GLY A 366 -3.12 15.87 5.71
CA GLY A 366 -2.31 15.24 6.75
C GLY A 366 -2.04 16.14 7.94
N ARG A 367 -2.02 17.45 7.78
CA ARG A 367 -1.91 18.38 8.91
C ARG A 367 -3.16 18.32 9.78
N LEU A 368 -3.00 18.48 11.09
CA LEU A 368 -4.05 18.40 12.11
C LEU A 368 -4.78 17.03 12.19
N THR A 369 -4.38 16.03 11.40
CA THR A 369 -4.91 14.66 11.51
C THR A 369 -4.33 13.94 12.73
N THR A 370 -3.19 14.41 13.22
CA THR A 370 -2.49 13.82 14.38
C THR A 370 -2.00 14.95 15.32
N GLY A 371 -1.81 14.68 16.62
CA GLY A 371 -1.19 15.60 17.58
C GLY A 371 -2.05 16.77 18.09
N VAL A 372 -3.20 17.07 17.49
CA VAL A 372 -4.00 18.28 17.78
C VAL A 372 -5.44 17.95 18.17
N SER A 373 -6.10 18.78 18.98
CA SER A 373 -7.49 18.61 19.39
C SER A 373 -8.29 19.89 19.14
N ILE A 374 -9.28 19.81 18.25
CA ILE A 374 -10.25 20.89 18.02
C ILE A 374 -11.61 20.41 18.52
N ARG A 375 -12.06 20.99 19.64
CA ARG A 375 -13.24 20.51 20.39
C ARG A 375 -14.53 20.60 19.57
N ALA A 376 -14.66 21.64 18.73
CA ALA A 376 -15.88 21.93 17.97
C ALA A 376 -16.12 20.98 16.79
N TRP A 377 -15.10 20.24 16.32
CA TRP A 377 -15.30 19.29 15.22
C TRP A 377 -16.25 18.17 15.61
N THR A 378 -17.29 17.98 14.82
CA THR A 378 -18.29 16.91 14.98
C THR A 378 -18.18 15.83 13.92
N GLY A 379 -17.66 16.14 12.76
CA GLY A 379 -17.52 15.22 11.63
C GLY A 379 -16.16 15.28 10.95
N VAL A 380 -15.68 14.13 10.49
CA VAL A 380 -14.51 14.00 9.64
C VAL A 380 -14.89 13.30 8.33
N PHE A 381 -14.42 13.85 7.21
CA PHE A 381 -14.67 13.36 5.84
C PHE A 381 -13.39 12.78 5.27
N MET A 382 -13.37 11.47 5.04
CA MET A 382 -12.20 10.74 4.57
C MET A 382 -12.23 10.62 3.04
N MET A 383 -11.55 11.53 2.36
CA MET A 383 -11.43 11.60 0.89
C MET A 383 -9.98 11.46 0.41
N SER A 384 -9.09 10.95 1.24
CA SER A 384 -7.72 10.61 0.87
C SER A 384 -7.63 9.21 0.24
N GLY A 385 -6.59 8.94 -0.56
CA GLY A 385 -6.42 7.65 -1.24
C GLY A 385 -6.28 6.47 -0.28
N ALA A 386 -6.84 5.31 -0.65
CA ALA A 386 -6.85 4.10 0.18
C ALA A 386 -5.46 3.51 0.43
N SER A 387 -4.51 3.70 -0.50
CA SER A 387 -3.19 3.08 -0.48
C SER A 387 -2.17 3.75 0.43
N SER A 388 -2.41 5.01 0.82
CA SER A 388 -1.46 5.82 1.61
C SER A 388 -1.81 5.94 3.10
N THR A 389 -2.96 5.42 3.52
CA THR A 389 -3.43 5.55 4.90
C THR A 389 -3.20 4.24 5.65
N SER A 390 -2.37 4.26 6.70
CA SER A 390 -2.26 3.12 7.63
C SER A 390 -3.50 3.06 8.54
N ALA A 391 -3.80 1.87 9.08
CA ALA A 391 -4.88 1.72 10.07
C ALA A 391 -4.67 2.67 11.26
N ALA A 392 -3.42 2.83 11.71
CA ALA A 392 -3.05 3.77 12.75
C ALA A 392 -3.43 5.21 12.38
N GLY A 393 -3.00 5.69 11.21
CA GLY A 393 -3.32 7.04 10.75
C GLY A 393 -4.82 7.25 10.52
N TYR A 394 -5.53 6.24 10.03
CA TYR A 394 -6.98 6.27 9.86
C TYR A 394 -7.69 6.45 11.21
N MET A 395 -7.41 5.57 12.18
CA MET A 395 -8.02 5.61 13.50
C MET A 395 -7.67 6.90 14.25
N GLN A 396 -6.43 7.35 14.17
CA GLN A 396 -6.03 8.63 14.74
C GLN A 396 -6.81 9.81 14.15
N THR A 397 -7.07 9.77 12.85
CA THR A 397 -7.81 10.84 12.15
C THR A 397 -9.28 10.84 12.54
N ILE A 398 -9.97 9.68 12.49
CA ILE A 398 -11.40 9.64 12.83
C ILE A 398 -11.66 9.96 14.30
N PHE A 399 -10.79 9.54 15.23
CA PHE A 399 -10.94 9.86 16.63
C PHE A 399 -10.63 11.34 16.99
N ARG A 400 -10.19 12.18 16.03
CA ARG A 400 -10.07 13.64 16.28
C ARG A 400 -11.40 14.27 16.65
N VAL A 401 -12.49 13.83 16.04
CA VAL A 401 -13.82 14.37 16.32
C VAL A 401 -14.42 13.84 17.62
N GLN A 402 -13.83 12.85 18.29
CA GLN A 402 -14.26 12.34 19.59
C GLN A 402 -13.82 13.23 20.77
N THR A 403 -13.33 14.44 20.51
CA THR A 403 -12.98 15.38 21.58
C THR A 403 -14.23 15.80 22.34
N PRO A 404 -14.24 15.70 23.69
CA PRO A 404 -15.33 16.24 24.53
C PRO A 404 -15.56 17.73 24.26
N PHE A 405 -16.82 18.10 24.17
CA PHE A 405 -17.19 19.48 23.94
C PHE A 405 -18.56 19.76 24.54
N THR A 406 -18.64 20.79 25.38
CA THR A 406 -19.90 21.28 25.92
C THR A 406 -20.11 22.72 25.46
N TYR A 407 -21.25 22.98 24.84
CA TYR A 407 -21.61 24.29 24.35
C TYR A 407 -23.03 24.66 24.85
N GLN A 408 -23.18 25.80 25.51
CA GLN A 408 -24.45 26.29 26.10
C GLN A 408 -25.16 25.22 26.94
N GLY A 409 -24.40 24.50 27.77
CA GLY A 409 -24.90 23.44 28.65
C GLY A 409 -25.27 22.12 27.96
N ARG A 410 -25.14 22.02 26.63
CA ARG A 410 -25.35 20.78 25.88
C ARG A 410 -24.02 20.12 25.57
N MET A 411 -23.89 18.87 25.95
CA MET A 411 -22.71 18.05 25.67
C MET A 411 -22.81 17.43 24.27
N LYS A 412 -21.68 17.33 23.61
CA LYS A 412 -21.55 16.58 22.36
C LYS A 412 -21.62 15.09 22.64
N GLU A 413 -22.76 14.47 22.38
CA GLU A 413 -23.01 13.04 22.62
C GLU A 413 -22.45 12.13 21.55
N ASN A 414 -22.46 12.59 20.31
CA ASN A 414 -22.06 11.82 19.12
C ASN A 414 -21.01 12.56 18.28
N CYS A 415 -20.19 11.79 17.60
CA CYS A 415 -19.27 12.27 16.57
C CYS A 415 -19.26 11.30 15.38
N TYR A 416 -18.85 11.78 14.20
CA TYR A 416 -19.13 11.12 12.96
C TYR A 416 -17.89 11.04 12.06
N ALA A 417 -17.69 9.90 11.44
CA ALA A 417 -16.73 9.72 10.36
C ALA A 417 -17.48 9.35 9.07
N PHE A 418 -17.23 10.10 8.00
CA PHE A 418 -17.78 9.83 6.68
C PHE A 418 -16.67 9.30 5.79
N ASP A 419 -16.77 8.04 5.41
CA ASP A 419 -15.80 7.40 4.50
C ASP A 419 -16.46 7.05 3.18
N PHE A 420 -15.92 7.59 2.09
CA PHE A 420 -16.42 7.39 0.75
C PHE A 420 -15.73 6.22 0.02
N ALA A 421 -15.02 5.37 0.78
CA ALA A 421 -14.43 4.13 0.32
C ALA A 421 -14.72 3.01 1.35
N PRO A 422 -15.88 2.33 1.26
CA PRO A 422 -16.32 1.33 2.23
C PRO A 422 -15.28 0.25 2.53
N ASP A 423 -14.63 -0.27 1.50
CA ASP A 423 -13.61 -1.33 1.64
C ASP A 423 -12.39 -0.86 2.44
N ARG A 424 -12.04 0.43 2.35
CA ARG A 424 -10.98 1.02 3.18
C ARG A 424 -11.39 1.07 4.63
N ALA A 425 -12.58 1.61 4.92
CA ALA A 425 -13.09 1.71 6.30
C ALA A 425 -13.08 0.34 6.97
N LEU A 426 -13.64 -0.66 6.29
CA LEU A 426 -13.74 -2.03 6.81
C LEU A 426 -12.37 -2.66 7.05
N ARG A 427 -11.41 -2.51 6.11
CA ARG A 427 -10.05 -3.00 6.28
C ARG A 427 -9.34 -2.36 7.47
N MET A 428 -9.43 -1.02 7.58
CA MET A 428 -8.80 -0.30 8.68
C MET A 428 -9.39 -0.70 10.04
N LEU A 429 -10.70 -0.94 10.09
CA LEU A 429 -11.39 -1.39 11.29
C LEU A 429 -10.99 -2.83 11.69
N ALA A 430 -10.84 -3.72 10.72
CA ALA A 430 -10.37 -5.09 10.97
C ALA A 430 -8.94 -5.09 11.53
N GLU A 431 -8.03 -4.32 10.94
CA GLU A 431 -6.67 -4.17 11.45
C GLU A 431 -6.67 -3.57 12.88
N ALA A 432 -7.53 -2.59 13.15
CA ALA A 432 -7.66 -1.96 14.46
C ALA A 432 -8.23 -2.90 15.53
N SER A 433 -9.13 -3.80 15.14
CA SER A 433 -9.75 -4.80 16.03
C SER A 433 -8.83 -5.99 16.30
N LYS A 434 -7.63 -6.05 15.76
CA LYS A 434 -6.74 -7.22 15.76
C LYS A 434 -7.39 -8.48 15.14
N VAL A 435 -8.52 -8.34 14.48
CA VAL A 435 -9.14 -9.44 13.75
C VAL A 435 -8.20 -9.79 12.61
N SER A 436 -7.67 -11.01 12.64
CA SER A 436 -6.79 -11.46 11.57
C SER A 436 -7.56 -11.41 10.26
N PRO A 437 -7.11 -10.65 9.26
CA PRO A 437 -7.77 -10.63 7.97
C PRO A 437 -7.56 -11.94 7.18
N LYS A 438 -7.19 -13.04 7.85
CA LYS A 438 -6.92 -14.33 7.23
C LYS A 438 -8.20 -15.00 6.78
N ALA A 439 -8.26 -15.34 5.50
CA ALA A 439 -9.45 -15.87 4.84
C ALA A 439 -9.86 -17.30 5.26
N GLY A 440 -9.03 -18.00 6.05
CA GLY A 440 -9.17 -19.44 6.24
C GLY A 440 -9.74 -19.92 7.58
N LYS A 441 -9.52 -19.21 8.68
CA LYS A 441 -10.06 -19.60 10.01
C LYS A 441 -10.30 -18.36 10.86
N GLN A 442 -11.52 -17.89 10.83
CA GLN A 442 -12.01 -16.92 11.81
C GLN A 442 -12.31 -17.69 13.09
N THR A 443 -11.67 -17.31 14.17
CA THR A 443 -11.99 -17.84 15.49
C THR A 443 -13.28 -17.21 16.00
N ASP A 444 -14.00 -17.92 16.89
CA ASP A 444 -15.16 -17.32 17.57
C ASP A 444 -14.77 -16.05 18.34
N GLU A 445 -13.53 -15.96 18.81
CA GLU A 445 -12.96 -14.78 19.44
C GLU A 445 -12.82 -13.58 18.50
N ASP A 446 -12.38 -13.79 17.24
CA ASP A 446 -12.37 -12.75 16.20
C ASP A 446 -13.78 -12.21 15.93
N ARG A 447 -14.77 -13.11 15.88
CA ARG A 447 -16.19 -12.73 15.68
C ARG A 447 -16.74 -11.93 16.85
N HIS A 448 -16.42 -12.31 18.08
CA HIS A 448 -16.82 -11.58 19.29
C HIS A 448 -16.18 -10.21 19.34
N THR A 449 -14.87 -10.10 19.10
CA THR A 449 -14.14 -8.83 19.09
C THR A 449 -14.72 -7.86 18.05
N LEU A 450 -15.04 -8.37 16.87
CA LEU A 450 -15.65 -7.57 15.81
C LEU A 450 -17.08 -7.19 16.12
N ALA A 451 -17.87 -8.07 16.74
CA ALA A 451 -19.23 -7.80 17.18
C ALA A 451 -19.25 -6.70 18.24
N ASP A 452 -18.34 -6.76 19.21
CA ASP A 452 -18.16 -5.72 20.23
C ASP A 452 -17.77 -4.38 19.60
N PHE A 453 -16.87 -4.41 18.61
CA PHE A 453 -16.48 -3.18 17.92
C PHE A 453 -17.67 -2.55 17.20
N LEU A 454 -18.45 -3.33 16.46
CA LEU A 454 -19.64 -2.85 15.74
C LEU A 454 -20.75 -2.38 16.70
N HIS A 455 -20.84 -2.99 17.89
CA HIS A 455 -21.80 -2.57 18.90
C HIS A 455 -21.50 -1.15 19.41
N PHE A 456 -20.23 -0.86 19.72
CA PHE A 456 -19.81 0.44 20.26
C PHE A 456 -19.47 1.48 19.18
N CYS A 457 -19.11 1.04 17.99
CA CYS A 457 -18.78 1.89 16.85
C CYS A 457 -19.53 1.39 15.59
N PRO A 458 -20.84 1.69 15.49
CA PRO A 458 -21.63 1.20 14.38
C PRO A 458 -21.10 1.72 13.03
N VAL A 459 -20.96 0.79 12.09
CA VAL A 459 -20.62 1.10 10.71
C VAL A 459 -21.88 0.95 9.87
N ILE A 460 -22.27 2.01 9.20
CA ILE A 460 -23.50 2.11 8.43
C ILE A 460 -23.18 2.35 6.97
N ALA A 461 -23.59 1.44 6.10
CA ALA A 461 -23.55 1.66 4.66
C ALA A 461 -24.77 2.47 4.22
N ILE A 462 -24.54 3.45 3.38
CA ILE A 462 -25.60 4.25 2.75
C ILE A 462 -25.56 3.99 1.24
N GLU A 463 -26.64 3.39 0.73
CA GLU A 463 -26.89 3.16 -0.68
C GLU A 463 -28.12 3.96 -1.11
N GLY A 464 -27.88 5.11 -1.74
CA GLY A 464 -28.98 6.06 -2.05
C GLY A 464 -29.66 6.56 -0.79
N SER A 465 -30.94 6.27 -0.59
CA SER A 465 -31.73 6.63 0.60
C SER A 465 -31.81 5.49 1.66
N ARG A 466 -31.21 4.34 1.42
CA ARG A 466 -31.26 3.18 2.33
C ARG A 466 -30.05 3.15 3.26
N MET A 467 -30.31 3.00 4.53
CA MET A 467 -29.30 2.71 5.56
C MET A 467 -29.25 1.22 5.86
N GLN A 468 -28.07 0.65 5.86
CA GLN A 468 -27.86 -0.72 6.30
C GLN A 468 -26.68 -0.77 7.28
N ALA A 469 -26.95 -1.19 8.51
CA ALA A 469 -25.89 -1.46 9.47
C ALA A 469 -25.14 -2.74 9.06
N PHE A 470 -23.82 -2.68 9.11
CA PHE A 470 -23.01 -3.88 8.90
C PHE A 470 -23.18 -4.82 10.09
N ASN A 471 -23.50 -6.08 9.81
CA ASN A 471 -23.35 -7.16 10.78
C ASN A 471 -21.99 -7.85 10.61
N VAL A 472 -21.61 -8.69 11.57
CA VAL A 472 -20.30 -9.36 11.58
C VAL A 472 -20.09 -10.20 10.30
N ASP A 473 -21.10 -10.93 9.84
CA ASP A 473 -20.97 -11.82 8.68
C ASP A 473 -20.81 -11.05 7.37
N ASN A 474 -21.53 -9.95 7.20
CA ASN A 474 -21.36 -9.06 6.05
C ASN A 474 -19.98 -8.41 6.04
N LEU A 475 -19.51 -7.98 7.21
CA LEU A 475 -18.16 -7.40 7.35
C LEU A 475 -17.08 -8.41 7.00
N LEU A 476 -17.16 -9.63 7.52
CA LEU A 476 -16.20 -10.68 7.25
C LEU A 476 -16.20 -11.10 5.76
N THR A 477 -17.37 -11.14 5.13
CA THR A 477 -17.49 -11.42 3.69
C THR A 477 -16.83 -10.32 2.85
N GLN A 478 -17.00 -9.07 3.21
CA GLN A 478 -16.35 -7.96 2.51
C GLN A 478 -14.84 -7.93 2.76
N LEU A 479 -14.39 -8.26 3.98
CA LEU A 479 -12.96 -8.38 4.26
C LEU A 479 -12.29 -9.45 3.40
N LYS A 480 -12.93 -10.60 3.21
CA LYS A 480 -12.46 -11.63 2.26
C LYS A 480 -12.34 -11.07 0.84
N ARG A 481 -13.33 -10.32 0.39
CA ARG A 481 -13.30 -9.68 -0.93
C ARG A 481 -12.12 -8.71 -1.07
N VAL A 482 -11.90 -7.85 -0.07
CA VAL A 482 -10.77 -6.90 -0.06
C VAL A 482 -9.43 -7.60 -0.12
N GLN A 483 -9.27 -8.72 0.59
CA GLN A 483 -8.05 -9.53 0.52
C GLN A 483 -7.81 -10.12 -0.86
N ILE A 484 -8.85 -10.68 -1.47
CA ILE A 484 -8.79 -11.23 -2.81
C ILE A 484 -8.35 -10.17 -3.80
N GLU A 485 -8.97 -8.98 -3.78
CA GLU A 485 -8.58 -7.86 -4.63
C GLU A 485 -7.12 -7.42 -4.39
N ARG A 486 -6.66 -7.42 -3.15
CA ARG A 486 -5.28 -7.10 -2.80
C ARG A 486 -4.29 -8.11 -3.38
N VAL A 487 -4.58 -9.41 -3.29
CA VAL A 487 -3.76 -10.47 -3.88
C VAL A 487 -3.70 -10.35 -5.40
N VAL A 488 -4.84 -10.07 -6.06
CA VAL A 488 -4.92 -9.88 -7.52
C VAL A 488 -4.13 -8.64 -7.94
N ASN A 489 -4.36 -7.49 -7.29
CA ASN A 489 -3.69 -6.24 -7.63
C ASN A 489 -2.17 -6.26 -7.35
N ALA A 490 -1.73 -7.08 -6.40
CA ALA A 490 -0.33 -7.32 -6.14
C ALA A 490 0.30 -8.40 -7.05
N GLY A 491 -0.46 -8.98 -7.98
CA GLY A 491 0.04 -10.03 -8.86
C GLY A 491 0.54 -11.26 -8.11
N PHE A 492 -0.17 -11.66 -7.04
CA PHE A 492 0.17 -12.79 -6.15
C PHE A 492 1.46 -12.60 -5.33
N GLU A 493 1.96 -11.38 -5.19
CA GLU A 493 3.07 -11.04 -4.28
C GLU A 493 2.66 -10.94 -2.81
N ASP A 494 1.38 -10.69 -2.55
CA ASP A 494 0.88 -10.37 -1.21
C ASP A 494 0.95 -11.56 -0.26
N GLY A 495 1.36 -11.28 0.99
CA GLY A 495 1.45 -12.28 2.06
C GLY A 495 0.12 -12.93 2.44
N ALA A 496 -1.02 -12.31 2.10
CA ALA A 496 -2.35 -12.88 2.31
C ALA A 496 -2.63 -14.13 1.46
N LEU A 497 -1.80 -14.41 0.45
CA LEU A 497 -1.86 -15.65 -0.33
C LEU A 497 -1.42 -16.88 0.47
N TYR A 498 -0.70 -16.71 1.59
CA TYR A 498 -0.10 -17.79 2.36
C TYR A 498 -0.81 -17.98 3.70
N ASN A 499 -0.90 -19.24 4.13
CA ASN A 499 -1.50 -19.60 5.40
C ASN A 499 -0.49 -19.58 6.58
N ASP A 500 -0.96 -19.93 7.79
CA ASP A 500 -0.18 -19.89 9.04
C ASP A 500 0.78 -21.07 9.24
N GLU A 501 0.77 -22.06 8.36
CA GLU A 501 1.75 -23.15 8.43
C GLU A 501 3.18 -22.63 8.27
N LEU A 502 3.37 -21.50 7.59
CA LEU A 502 4.66 -20.79 7.53
C LEU A 502 5.16 -20.25 8.87
N LEU A 503 4.35 -20.23 9.91
CA LEU A 503 4.76 -19.88 11.27
C LEU A 503 5.29 -21.08 12.06
N ARG A 504 5.04 -22.29 11.56
CA ARG A 504 5.34 -23.57 12.22
C ARG A 504 6.31 -24.42 11.42
N LEU A 505 7.31 -23.77 10.79
CA LEU A 505 8.32 -24.48 10.00
C LEU A 505 9.18 -25.35 10.92
N GLU A 506 9.25 -26.65 10.60
CA GLU A 506 10.15 -27.59 11.22
C GLU A 506 11.49 -27.64 10.47
N ASP A 507 12.52 -28.26 11.05
CA ASP A 507 13.86 -28.33 10.45
C ASP A 507 13.85 -28.99 9.06
N GLY A 508 12.97 -29.97 8.83
CA GLY A 508 12.77 -30.59 7.52
C GLY A 508 12.22 -29.61 6.48
N ASP A 509 11.29 -28.76 6.89
CA ASP A 509 10.71 -27.73 6.02
C ASP A 509 11.74 -26.67 5.64
N VAL A 510 12.58 -26.27 6.60
CA VAL A 510 13.68 -25.32 6.38
C VAL A 510 14.68 -25.88 5.38
N ALA A 511 14.97 -27.19 5.44
CA ALA A 511 15.83 -27.86 4.47
C ALA A 511 15.23 -27.85 3.07
N ASP A 512 13.92 -28.14 2.93
CA ASP A 512 13.19 -28.07 1.65
C ASP A 512 13.19 -26.65 1.08
N PHE A 513 12.98 -25.62 1.91
CA PHE A 513 13.08 -24.23 1.49
C PHE A 513 14.48 -23.81 1.06
N ASN A 514 15.52 -24.30 1.72
CA ASN A 514 16.92 -24.06 1.35
C ASN A 514 17.25 -24.72 0.00
N ASP A 515 16.77 -25.95 -0.26
CA ASP A 515 16.91 -26.62 -1.54
C ASP A 515 16.20 -25.82 -2.66
N LEU A 516 14.98 -25.40 -2.43
CA LEU A 516 14.23 -24.55 -3.35
C LEU A 516 14.94 -23.20 -3.58
N ARG A 517 15.49 -22.59 -2.53
CA ARG A 517 16.27 -21.35 -2.64
C ARG A 517 17.53 -21.53 -3.48
N ALA A 518 18.19 -22.66 -3.40
CA ALA A 518 19.36 -22.95 -4.23
C ALA A 518 18.98 -23.02 -5.71
N LYS A 519 17.79 -23.52 -6.03
CA LYS A 519 17.26 -23.58 -7.41
C LYS A 519 16.83 -22.22 -7.96
N ILE A 520 16.08 -21.43 -7.18
CA ILE A 520 15.40 -20.23 -7.70
C ILE A 520 15.85 -18.89 -7.08
N GLY A 521 16.63 -18.93 -6.01
CA GLY A 521 17.01 -17.73 -5.27
C GLY A 521 15.85 -17.17 -4.43
N THR A 522 15.87 -15.85 -4.17
CA THR A 522 14.83 -15.13 -3.44
C THR A 522 14.33 -13.95 -4.27
N THR A 523 13.02 -13.74 -4.29
CA THR A 523 12.38 -12.60 -4.93
C THR A 523 11.98 -11.57 -3.87
N LYS A 524 12.52 -10.36 -3.97
CA LYS A 524 12.15 -9.25 -3.07
C LYS A 524 10.76 -8.75 -3.45
N ALA A 525 9.94 -8.44 -2.42
CA ALA A 525 8.70 -7.70 -2.68
C ALA A 525 9.04 -6.36 -3.34
N LEU A 526 8.32 -6.00 -4.38
CA LEU A 526 8.36 -4.63 -4.86
C LEU A 526 7.95 -3.74 -3.67
N LYS A 527 8.79 -2.79 -3.30
CA LYS A 527 8.38 -1.73 -2.39
C LYS A 527 7.17 -1.10 -3.06
N SER A 528 6.00 -1.14 -2.39
CA SER A 528 4.81 -0.51 -2.95
C SER A 528 5.19 0.91 -3.35
N VAL A 529 4.96 1.28 -4.60
CA VAL A 529 5.23 2.63 -5.13
C VAL A 529 4.37 3.67 -4.39
N ASP A 530 3.42 3.22 -3.59
CA ASP A 530 2.51 4.01 -2.76
C ASP A 530 3.09 4.52 -1.43
N LYS A 531 4.32 4.20 -1.09
CA LYS A 531 5.07 5.05 -0.17
C LYS A 531 5.60 6.24 -0.99
N VAL A 532 4.72 7.16 -1.32
CA VAL A 532 5.13 8.55 -1.44
C VAL A 532 5.75 8.87 -0.08
N LYS A 533 7.06 8.81 0.01
CA LYS A 533 7.77 9.58 0.99
C LYS A 533 7.25 10.99 0.75
N VAL A 534 6.46 11.50 1.67
CA VAL A 534 6.41 12.94 1.87
C VAL A 534 7.88 13.28 2.06
N SER A 535 8.49 13.92 1.06
CA SER A 535 9.87 14.33 1.15
C SER A 535 9.95 15.29 2.32
N ASP A 536 10.53 14.84 3.40
CA ASP A 536 11.22 15.75 4.31
C ASP A 536 12.35 16.34 3.47
N ASN A 537 12.19 17.63 3.18
CA ASN A 537 13.19 18.53 2.59
C ASN A 537 13.67 18.25 1.16
N GLY A 538 13.22 19.14 0.26
CA GLY A 538 13.99 19.45 -0.92
C GLY A 538 15.37 19.96 -0.52
N LEU A 539 16.36 19.20 -0.92
CA LEU A 539 17.69 19.69 -1.28
C LEU A 539 18.49 18.53 -1.89
N ASP A 540 19.03 18.81 -3.05
CA ASP A 540 19.86 17.93 -3.86
C ASP A 540 21.01 17.31 -3.04
N GLY A 541 21.03 15.97 -2.95
CA GLY A 541 22.14 15.23 -2.40
C GLY A 541 22.51 14.06 -3.31
N ASN A 542 23.68 14.15 -3.91
CA ASN A 542 24.36 13.09 -4.67
C ASN A 542 24.36 11.75 -3.91
N PRO A 543 24.22 10.61 -4.59
CA PRO A 543 24.29 9.32 -3.94
C PRO A 543 25.73 9.03 -3.51
N ALA A 544 25.97 9.02 -2.21
CA ALA A 544 27.23 8.59 -1.63
C ALA A 544 27.41 7.07 -1.71
N GLN A 545 28.62 6.66 -2.02
CA GLN A 545 29.08 5.27 -2.05
C GLN A 545 28.90 4.57 -0.68
N PRO A 546 28.71 3.23 -0.64
CA PRO A 546 28.58 2.51 0.62
C PRO A 546 29.92 2.52 1.39
N PRO A 547 29.90 2.70 2.72
CA PRO A 547 31.10 2.67 3.53
C PRO A 547 31.67 1.25 3.68
N ALA A 548 32.99 1.18 3.75
CA ALA A 548 33.75 -0.03 3.99
C ALA A 548 33.50 -0.61 5.40
N PRO A 549 33.68 -1.90 5.63
CA PRO A 549 33.35 -2.53 6.92
C PRO A 549 34.33 -2.11 8.00
N SER A 550 33.83 -1.57 9.11
CA SER A 550 34.59 -1.25 10.30
C SER A 550 34.64 -2.41 11.27
N ASP A 551 35.78 -2.59 11.91
CA ASP A 551 36.14 -3.65 12.84
C ASP A 551 35.23 -3.72 14.06
N LYS A 552 34.72 -4.92 14.34
CA LYS A 552 33.88 -5.23 15.51
C LYS A 552 34.68 -5.26 16.79
N LYS A 553 34.29 -4.49 17.79
CA LYS A 553 34.69 -4.70 19.19
C LYS A 553 33.91 -5.85 19.81
N PRO A 554 34.50 -6.63 20.76
CA PRO A 554 33.87 -7.83 21.30
C PRO A 554 32.69 -7.52 22.24
N PRO A 555 31.68 -8.41 22.33
CA PRO A 555 30.48 -8.19 23.11
C PRO A 555 30.73 -8.40 24.63
N LYS A 556 30.05 -7.57 25.45
CA LYS A 556 29.96 -7.80 26.89
C LYS A 556 28.90 -8.86 27.20
N GLU A 557 29.19 -9.70 28.18
CA GLU A 557 28.40 -10.83 28.64
C GLU A 557 26.97 -10.40 29.00
N SER A 558 26.01 -11.01 28.31
CA SER A 558 24.58 -10.98 28.57
C SER A 558 24.11 -12.39 28.94
N ASP A 559 22.95 -12.47 29.61
CA ASP A 559 22.37 -13.73 30.06
C ASP A 559 22.16 -14.72 28.89
N PRO A 560 22.82 -15.89 28.87
CA PRO A 560 22.86 -16.77 27.70
C PRO A 560 21.50 -17.35 27.29
N GLU A 561 20.56 -17.55 28.23
CA GLU A 561 19.25 -18.15 27.96
C GLU A 561 18.29 -17.14 27.29
N ALA A 562 18.29 -15.91 27.75
CA ALA A 562 17.43 -14.85 27.14
C ALA A 562 17.91 -14.43 25.73
N GLU A 563 19.24 -14.46 25.49
CA GLU A 563 19.79 -14.26 24.15
C GLU A 563 19.52 -15.44 23.22
N ALA A 564 19.60 -16.67 23.73
CA ALA A 564 19.27 -17.85 22.94
C ALA A 564 17.81 -17.90 22.53
N LEU A 565 16.88 -17.47 23.41
CA LEU A 565 15.44 -17.42 23.09
C LEU A 565 15.13 -16.32 22.05
N LYS A 566 15.72 -15.12 22.21
CA LYS A 566 15.60 -14.03 21.22
C LYS A 566 16.27 -14.36 19.89
N ALA A 567 17.42 -15.01 19.91
CA ALA A 567 18.09 -15.49 18.71
C ALA A 567 17.22 -16.51 17.98
N LEU A 568 16.56 -17.41 18.70
CA LEU A 568 15.67 -18.42 18.14
C LEU A 568 14.42 -17.77 17.50
N GLU A 569 13.80 -16.80 18.16
CA GLU A 569 12.64 -16.09 17.62
C GLU A 569 13.00 -15.22 16.40
N ASN A 570 14.12 -14.52 16.46
CA ASN A 570 14.62 -13.75 15.33
C ASN A 570 14.98 -14.66 14.14
N GLU A 571 15.48 -15.85 14.43
CA GLU A 571 15.76 -16.88 13.44
C GLU A 571 14.46 -17.39 12.79
N LYS A 572 13.43 -17.70 13.57
CA LYS A 572 12.10 -18.08 13.05
C LYS A 572 11.46 -17.00 12.20
N LYS A 573 11.49 -15.74 12.64
CA LYS A 573 10.99 -14.59 11.86
C LYS A 573 11.78 -14.41 10.56
N LYS A 574 13.10 -14.61 10.58
CA LYS A 574 13.97 -14.55 9.40
C LYS A 574 13.70 -15.71 8.45
N GLN A 575 13.51 -16.92 8.97
CA GLN A 575 13.16 -18.10 8.19
C GLN A 575 11.80 -17.93 7.48
N ARG A 576 10.78 -17.43 8.17
CA ARG A 576 9.47 -17.11 7.57
C ARG A 576 9.60 -16.07 6.44
N LYS A 577 10.33 -14.98 6.67
CA LYS A 577 10.57 -13.96 5.62
C LYS A 577 11.28 -14.55 4.41
N ASN A 578 12.25 -15.44 4.64
CA ASN A 578 12.97 -16.13 3.58
C ASN A 578 12.05 -17.10 2.83
N ALA A 579 11.23 -17.89 3.53
CA ALA A 579 10.26 -18.80 2.93
C ALA A 579 9.25 -18.06 2.04
N ILE A 580 8.69 -16.94 2.52
CA ILE A 580 7.80 -16.08 1.72
C ILE A 580 8.53 -15.52 0.50
N ALA A 581 9.78 -15.07 0.63
CA ALA A 581 10.54 -14.54 -0.50
C ALA A 581 10.85 -15.60 -1.57
N ILE A 582 11.00 -16.87 -1.18
CA ILE A 582 11.16 -17.99 -2.08
C ILE A 582 9.83 -18.33 -2.77
N LEU A 583 8.75 -18.53 -2.01
CA LEU A 583 7.42 -18.84 -2.55
C LEU A 583 6.90 -17.74 -3.48
N ARG A 584 7.22 -16.49 -3.21
CA ARG A 584 6.89 -15.36 -4.08
C ARG A 584 7.45 -15.54 -5.48
N GLY A 585 8.66 -16.06 -5.64
CA GLY A 585 9.26 -16.35 -6.94
C GLY A 585 8.45 -17.34 -7.80
N ILE A 586 7.64 -18.19 -7.16
CA ILE A 586 6.69 -19.10 -7.82
C ILE A 586 5.35 -18.39 -8.04
N SER A 587 4.81 -17.77 -6.98
CA SER A 587 3.45 -17.22 -6.96
C SER A 587 3.21 -16.14 -8.00
N ILE A 588 4.16 -15.24 -8.25
CA ILE A 588 4.04 -14.15 -9.22
C ILE A 588 3.88 -14.63 -10.68
N ARG A 589 4.16 -15.89 -10.97
CA ARG A 589 4.00 -16.50 -12.29
C ARG A 589 2.61 -17.12 -12.51
N MET A 590 1.90 -17.40 -11.43
CA MET A 590 0.59 -18.06 -11.45
C MET A 590 -0.51 -17.25 -12.14
N PRO A 591 -0.61 -15.91 -11.95
CA PRO A 591 -1.70 -15.13 -12.56
C PRO A 591 -1.79 -15.30 -14.08
N LEU A 592 -0.66 -15.28 -14.77
CA LEU A 592 -0.63 -15.45 -16.22
C LEU A 592 -1.03 -16.87 -16.66
N LEU A 593 -0.59 -17.89 -15.91
CA LEU A 593 -0.98 -19.29 -16.15
C LEU A 593 -2.47 -19.52 -15.88
N ILE A 594 -3.01 -18.93 -14.81
CA ILE A 594 -4.44 -18.96 -14.50
C ILE A 594 -5.25 -18.28 -15.60
N TYR A 595 -4.79 -17.12 -16.07
CA TYR A 595 -5.41 -16.44 -17.20
C TYR A 595 -5.44 -17.32 -18.45
N GLY A 596 -4.36 -18.04 -18.74
CA GLY A 596 -4.19 -18.90 -19.91
C GLY A 596 -4.89 -20.26 -19.80
N ALA A 597 -5.13 -20.78 -18.60
CA ALA A 597 -5.64 -22.15 -18.39
C ALA A 597 -7.01 -22.37 -19.01
N ASP A 598 -7.21 -23.55 -19.60
CA ASP A 598 -8.49 -23.98 -20.14
C ASP A 598 -9.32 -24.62 -19.01
N ILE A 599 -10.25 -23.86 -18.49
CA ILE A 599 -11.07 -24.21 -17.31
C ILE A 599 -12.53 -24.05 -17.69
N GLN A 600 -13.31 -25.15 -17.60
CA GLN A 600 -14.74 -25.16 -17.86
C GLN A 600 -15.53 -24.87 -16.58
N ASP A 601 -15.20 -25.53 -15.48
CA ASP A 601 -15.77 -25.31 -14.15
C ASP A 601 -14.71 -24.70 -13.22
N GLU A 602 -14.74 -23.37 -13.06
CA GLU A 602 -13.78 -22.64 -12.24
C GLU A 602 -13.88 -22.97 -10.75
N ALA A 603 -15.05 -23.38 -10.28
CA ALA A 603 -15.25 -23.71 -8.86
C ALA A 603 -14.61 -25.05 -8.49
N ALA A 604 -14.68 -26.03 -9.39
CA ALA A 604 -14.15 -27.37 -9.17
C ALA A 604 -12.68 -27.51 -9.59
N GLU A 605 -12.27 -26.82 -10.66
CA GLU A 605 -10.96 -27.01 -11.31
C GLU A 605 -9.91 -26.02 -10.85
N LEU A 606 -10.30 -24.79 -10.46
CA LEU A 606 -9.34 -23.76 -10.06
C LEU A 606 -9.09 -23.80 -8.56
N THR A 607 -8.30 -24.74 -8.13
CA THR A 607 -7.81 -24.87 -6.73
C THR A 607 -6.30 -24.98 -6.70
N ILE A 608 -5.70 -24.68 -5.56
CA ILE A 608 -4.23 -24.84 -5.39
C ILE A 608 -3.80 -26.30 -5.59
N ASN A 609 -4.67 -27.26 -5.27
CA ASN A 609 -4.42 -28.68 -5.42
C ASN A 609 -4.46 -29.12 -6.88
N ASN A 610 -5.36 -28.54 -7.69
CA ASN A 610 -5.52 -28.91 -9.10
C ASN A 610 -4.69 -28.04 -10.06
N PHE A 611 -4.08 -26.96 -9.56
CA PHE A 611 -3.35 -26.00 -10.38
C PHE A 611 -2.28 -26.65 -11.28
N THR A 612 -1.56 -27.66 -10.77
CA THR A 612 -0.53 -28.37 -11.56
C THR A 612 -1.09 -29.13 -12.75
N HIS A 613 -2.36 -29.53 -12.72
CA HIS A 613 -3.03 -30.24 -13.82
C HIS A 613 -3.52 -29.31 -14.93
N LEU A 614 -3.68 -28.02 -14.62
CA LEU A 614 -4.11 -27.01 -15.58
C LEU A 614 -2.99 -26.56 -16.54
N VAL A 615 -1.76 -26.94 -16.26
CA VAL A 615 -0.57 -26.53 -17.01
C VAL A 615 0.15 -27.78 -17.50
N ASP A 616 0.38 -27.89 -18.80
CA ASP A 616 1.18 -29.00 -19.36
C ASP A 616 2.66 -28.87 -18.95
N ASP A 617 3.45 -29.96 -19.10
CA ASP A 617 4.82 -29.99 -18.59
C ASP A 617 5.76 -29.05 -19.36
N THR A 618 5.55 -28.85 -20.65
CA THR A 618 6.36 -27.94 -21.45
C THR A 618 6.07 -26.49 -21.07
N SER A 619 4.82 -26.16 -20.83
CA SER A 619 4.41 -24.84 -20.33
C SER A 619 4.88 -24.61 -18.90
N TRP A 620 4.83 -25.65 -18.04
CA TRP A 620 5.37 -25.55 -16.68
C TRP A 620 6.86 -25.19 -16.70
N ALA A 621 7.65 -25.88 -17.51
CA ALA A 621 9.09 -25.62 -17.64
C ALA A 621 9.44 -24.23 -18.19
N GLU A 622 8.58 -23.66 -19.05
CA GLU A 622 8.79 -22.33 -19.64
C GLU A 622 8.36 -21.18 -18.72
N PHE A 623 7.28 -21.36 -17.95
CA PHE A 623 6.70 -20.27 -17.15
C PHE A 623 7.13 -20.30 -15.68
N MET A 624 7.46 -21.49 -15.14
CA MET A 624 7.93 -21.62 -13.76
C MET A 624 9.45 -21.42 -13.66
N PRO A 625 9.99 -21.17 -12.47
CA PRO A 625 11.43 -21.02 -12.30
C PRO A 625 12.19 -22.26 -12.80
N ALA A 626 13.33 -22.05 -13.42
CA ALA A 626 14.16 -23.14 -13.91
C ALA A 626 14.49 -24.16 -12.82
N GLY A 627 14.26 -25.46 -13.07
CA GLY A 627 14.50 -26.53 -12.12
C GLY A 627 13.40 -26.76 -11.05
N VAL A 628 12.29 -26.02 -11.11
CA VAL A 628 11.11 -26.26 -10.24
C VAL A 628 10.14 -27.17 -10.97
N THR A 629 10.03 -28.41 -10.51
CA THR A 629 9.09 -29.39 -11.04
C THR A 629 7.69 -29.26 -10.41
N LYS A 630 6.68 -29.87 -11.03
CA LYS A 630 5.35 -29.98 -10.42
C LYS A 630 5.38 -30.74 -9.08
N ALA A 631 6.30 -31.71 -8.96
CA ALA A 631 6.51 -32.45 -7.71
C ALA A 631 7.11 -31.55 -6.61
N ASP A 632 8.06 -30.67 -6.96
CA ASP A 632 8.56 -29.67 -6.04
C ASP A 632 7.42 -28.77 -5.55
N PHE A 633 6.62 -28.24 -6.46
CA PHE A 633 5.47 -27.40 -6.11
C PHE A 633 4.46 -28.10 -5.19
N ALA A 634 4.21 -29.41 -5.41
CA ALA A 634 3.29 -30.20 -4.58
C ALA A 634 3.69 -30.23 -3.10
N ARG A 635 5.00 -30.14 -2.77
CA ARG A 635 5.52 -30.07 -1.39
C ARG A 635 5.18 -28.74 -0.73
N PHE A 636 5.18 -27.63 -1.50
CA PHE A 636 4.98 -26.27 -0.99
C PHE A 636 3.54 -25.78 -1.05
N ARG A 637 2.63 -26.47 -1.77
CA ARG A 637 1.21 -26.04 -1.92
C ARG A 637 0.48 -25.91 -0.58
N ARG A 638 0.88 -26.66 0.46
CA ARG A 638 0.28 -26.59 1.81
C ARG A 638 0.42 -25.22 2.47
N TYR A 639 1.41 -24.41 2.06
CA TYR A 639 1.65 -23.07 2.60
C TYR A 639 0.80 -21.99 1.97
N TYR A 640 0.03 -22.34 0.93
CA TYR A 640 -0.92 -21.41 0.30
C TYR A 640 -2.28 -21.51 0.99
N ASP A 641 -2.98 -20.37 1.09
CA ASP A 641 -4.38 -20.36 1.49
C ASP A 641 -5.25 -20.82 0.31
N PRO A 642 -5.95 -21.98 0.41
CA PRO A 642 -6.68 -22.54 -0.72
C PRO A 642 -7.87 -21.70 -1.15
N GLU A 643 -8.55 -21.02 -0.21
CA GLU A 643 -9.70 -20.18 -0.51
C GLU A 643 -9.27 -18.89 -1.21
N VAL A 644 -8.24 -18.23 -0.69
CA VAL A 644 -7.69 -16.99 -1.28
C VAL A 644 -7.14 -17.27 -2.68
N PHE A 645 -6.38 -18.36 -2.86
CA PHE A 645 -5.87 -18.75 -4.17
C PHE A 645 -6.99 -18.94 -5.19
N SER A 646 -7.98 -19.78 -4.84
CA SER A 646 -9.09 -20.11 -5.75
C SER A 646 -9.93 -18.86 -6.09
N ALA A 647 -10.22 -18.04 -5.10
CA ALA A 647 -11.00 -16.82 -5.29
C ALA A 647 -10.25 -15.75 -6.10
N ALA A 648 -8.95 -15.54 -5.84
CA ALA A 648 -8.12 -14.62 -6.59
C ALA A 648 -7.96 -15.07 -8.06
N GLY A 649 -7.78 -16.36 -8.29
CA GLY A 649 -7.72 -16.92 -9.64
C GLY A 649 -9.04 -16.76 -10.41
N ARG A 650 -10.18 -17.06 -9.78
CA ARG A 650 -11.50 -16.79 -10.38
C ARG A 650 -11.67 -15.31 -10.70
N ARG A 651 -11.21 -14.44 -9.82
CA ARG A 651 -11.31 -13.00 -10.01
C ARG A 651 -10.51 -12.52 -11.23
N ILE A 652 -9.29 -12.99 -11.44
CA ILE A 652 -8.49 -12.70 -12.65
C ILE A 652 -9.27 -13.08 -13.91
N ARG A 653 -9.84 -14.28 -13.94
CA ARG A 653 -10.61 -14.75 -15.11
C ARG A 653 -11.91 -13.98 -15.31
N GLN A 654 -12.59 -13.61 -14.23
CA GLN A 654 -13.80 -12.79 -14.29
C GLN A 654 -13.50 -11.41 -14.87
N LEU A 655 -12.43 -10.74 -14.43
CA LEU A 655 -11.99 -9.46 -14.98
C LEU A 655 -11.70 -9.56 -16.48
N ALA A 656 -11.00 -10.61 -16.89
CA ALA A 656 -10.70 -10.85 -18.29
C ALA A 656 -11.96 -11.12 -19.14
N ARG A 657 -12.91 -11.93 -18.64
CA ARG A 657 -14.18 -12.21 -19.34
C ARG A 657 -15.09 -10.99 -19.40
N SER A 658 -15.13 -10.19 -18.34
CA SER A 658 -15.91 -8.96 -18.32
C SER A 658 -15.46 -7.97 -19.38
N ALA A 659 -14.16 -7.92 -19.67
CA ALA A 659 -13.60 -7.06 -20.71
C ALA A 659 -14.16 -7.36 -22.12
N ASP A 660 -14.54 -8.59 -22.40
CA ASP A 660 -15.08 -8.99 -23.71
C ASP A 660 -16.48 -8.43 -24.03
N LYS A 661 -17.15 -7.82 -23.04
CA LYS A 661 -18.47 -7.17 -23.20
C LYS A 661 -18.38 -5.74 -23.75
N PHE A 662 -17.21 -5.17 -23.82
CA PHE A 662 -16.96 -3.78 -24.18
C PHE A 662 -16.46 -3.63 -25.63
N THR A 663 -16.25 -2.39 -26.06
CA THR A 663 -15.62 -2.09 -27.35
C THR A 663 -14.19 -2.64 -27.42
N ILE A 664 -13.61 -2.73 -28.60
CA ILE A 664 -12.25 -3.26 -28.76
C ILE A 664 -11.24 -2.41 -27.98
N GLU A 665 -11.38 -1.10 -28.00
CA GLU A 665 -10.55 -0.15 -27.29
C GLU A 665 -10.64 -0.31 -25.78
N GLU A 666 -11.86 -0.33 -25.24
CA GLU A 666 -12.11 -0.53 -23.81
C GLU A 666 -11.64 -1.90 -23.35
N ARG A 667 -11.88 -2.94 -24.17
CA ARG A 667 -11.38 -4.29 -23.89
C ARG A 667 -9.85 -4.30 -23.76
N ILE A 668 -9.14 -3.68 -24.72
CA ILE A 668 -7.67 -3.60 -24.66
C ILE A 668 -7.22 -2.84 -23.40
N SER A 669 -7.85 -1.73 -23.08
CA SER A 669 -7.56 -0.94 -21.87
C SER A 669 -7.74 -1.77 -20.60
N ARG A 670 -8.86 -2.49 -20.46
CA ARG A 670 -9.17 -3.33 -19.29
C ARG A 670 -8.21 -4.51 -19.17
N LEU A 671 -7.93 -5.18 -20.29
CA LEU A 671 -7.04 -6.32 -20.33
C LEU A 671 -5.59 -5.92 -19.98
N THR A 672 -5.12 -4.80 -20.51
CA THR A 672 -3.77 -4.31 -20.24
C THR A 672 -3.64 -3.75 -18.83
N ALA A 673 -4.71 -3.19 -18.25
CA ALA A 673 -4.78 -2.86 -16.83
C ALA A 673 -4.65 -4.12 -15.95
N LEU A 674 -5.33 -5.23 -16.30
CA LEU A 674 -5.16 -6.52 -15.62
C LEU A 674 -3.71 -7.01 -15.74
N PHE A 675 -3.13 -7.01 -16.93
CA PHE A 675 -1.73 -7.43 -17.12
C PHE A 675 -0.72 -6.53 -16.39
N SER A 676 -1.05 -5.27 -16.13
CA SER A 676 -0.19 -4.39 -15.34
C SER A 676 -0.08 -4.81 -13.87
N THR A 677 -1.04 -5.61 -13.36
CA THR A 677 -0.96 -6.18 -12.02
C THR A 677 -0.04 -7.41 -11.96
N PHE A 678 0.23 -8.07 -13.09
CA PHE A 678 1.11 -9.24 -13.15
C PHE A 678 2.56 -8.80 -13.01
N ARG A 679 3.35 -9.57 -12.29
CA ARG A 679 4.72 -9.21 -11.92
C ARG A 679 5.74 -10.11 -12.62
N ASN A 680 6.89 -9.53 -12.92
CA ASN A 680 8.05 -10.27 -13.39
C ASN A 680 8.98 -10.60 -12.21
N PRO A 681 9.60 -11.80 -12.19
CA PRO A 681 10.66 -12.11 -11.25
C PRO A 681 11.88 -11.19 -11.47
N ASP A 682 12.75 -11.08 -10.45
CA ASP A 682 13.92 -10.19 -10.50
C ASP A 682 14.93 -10.48 -11.60
N LYS A 683 14.97 -11.72 -12.13
CA LYS A 683 16.01 -12.17 -13.08
C LYS A 683 15.47 -12.73 -14.40
N GLU A 684 14.14 -12.81 -14.55
CA GLU A 684 13.53 -13.46 -15.72
C GLU A 684 12.31 -12.67 -16.18
N THR A 685 12.10 -12.57 -17.49
CA THR A 685 10.91 -11.96 -18.08
C THR A 685 9.86 -13.02 -18.37
N VAL A 686 8.78 -13.02 -17.60
CA VAL A 686 7.60 -13.88 -17.85
C VAL A 686 6.62 -13.15 -18.77
N LEU A 687 6.51 -11.83 -18.60
CA LEU A 687 5.61 -10.97 -19.36
C LEU A 687 6.33 -9.66 -19.71
N THR A 688 6.38 -9.29 -20.98
CA THR A 688 6.81 -7.94 -21.37
C THR A 688 5.72 -6.94 -21.01
N PRO A 689 5.99 -5.92 -20.17
CA PRO A 689 4.98 -4.95 -19.78
C PRO A 689 4.37 -4.19 -20.96
N TRP A 690 3.06 -3.90 -20.88
CA TRP A 690 2.35 -3.20 -21.97
C TRP A 690 3.00 -1.85 -22.33
N ARG A 691 3.51 -1.11 -21.37
CA ARG A 691 4.21 0.17 -21.63
C ARG A 691 5.48 -0.03 -22.47
N VAL A 692 6.20 -1.13 -22.25
CA VAL A 692 7.40 -1.48 -23.04
C VAL A 692 7.02 -1.86 -24.47
N VAL A 693 5.97 -2.67 -24.66
CA VAL A 693 5.43 -3.01 -25.98
C VAL A 693 5.06 -1.75 -26.75
N ASN A 694 4.33 -0.82 -26.10
CA ASN A 694 3.95 0.45 -26.72
C ASN A 694 5.17 1.30 -27.07
N LEU A 695 6.17 1.40 -26.21
CA LEU A 695 7.40 2.14 -26.50
C LEU A 695 8.15 1.53 -27.67
N HIS A 696 8.38 0.21 -27.66
CA HIS A 696 9.08 -0.49 -28.75
C HIS A 696 8.43 -0.27 -30.10
N LEU A 697 7.12 -0.54 -30.20
CA LEU A 697 6.43 -0.50 -31.48
C LEU A 697 6.17 0.95 -31.94
N SER A 698 5.77 1.84 -31.06
CA SER A 698 5.51 3.22 -31.40
C SER A 698 6.77 4.00 -31.81
N ASP A 699 7.91 3.72 -31.16
CA ASP A 699 9.17 4.40 -31.50
C ASP A 699 9.79 3.86 -32.80
N SER A 700 9.66 2.57 -33.09
CA SER A 700 10.24 1.93 -34.28
C SER A 700 9.32 1.95 -35.50
N LEU A 701 8.03 1.69 -35.32
CA LEU A 701 7.08 1.44 -36.40
C LEU A 701 5.92 2.45 -36.44
N GLY A 702 5.68 3.19 -35.38
CA GLY A 702 4.48 4.00 -35.23
C GLY A 702 3.25 3.16 -34.87
N GLY A 703 2.08 3.54 -35.38
CA GLY A 703 0.80 2.88 -35.08
C GLY A 703 0.07 3.54 -33.92
N TYR A 704 -0.86 2.83 -33.29
CA TYR A 704 -1.70 3.36 -32.23
C TYR A 704 -1.13 3.03 -30.85
N CYS A 705 -0.59 4.04 -30.15
CA CYS A 705 0.03 3.94 -28.85
C CYS A 705 -1.00 4.21 -27.72
N PHE A 706 -1.15 3.28 -26.80
CA PHE A 706 -2.07 3.36 -25.65
C PHE A 706 -1.46 4.05 -24.42
N MET A 707 -0.26 4.63 -24.55
CA MET A 707 0.44 5.28 -23.46
C MET A 707 0.66 6.76 -23.74
N ASP A 708 0.76 7.55 -22.69
CA ASP A 708 1.13 8.95 -22.74
C ASP A 708 2.56 9.16 -23.32
N GLU A 709 3.01 10.39 -23.44
CA GLU A 709 4.34 10.70 -24.01
C GLU A 709 5.50 10.20 -23.13
N ARG A 710 5.26 10.06 -21.82
CA ARG A 710 6.23 9.57 -20.85
C ARG A 710 6.16 8.06 -20.62
N PHE A 711 5.17 7.39 -21.22
CA PHE A 711 4.88 5.96 -21.00
C PHE A 711 4.62 5.62 -19.52
N GLU A 712 4.06 6.55 -18.77
CA GLU A 712 3.73 6.38 -17.36
C GLU A 712 2.27 5.99 -17.16
N HIS A 713 1.36 6.57 -17.99
CA HIS A 713 -0.08 6.37 -17.84
C HIS A 713 -0.71 5.84 -19.13
N PRO A 714 -1.63 4.87 -19.03
CA PRO A 714 -2.44 4.45 -20.17
C PRO A 714 -3.43 5.56 -20.57
N LEU A 715 -3.70 5.66 -21.87
CA LEU A 715 -4.66 6.60 -22.45
C LEU A 715 -5.98 5.86 -22.70
N GLU A 716 -7.10 6.52 -22.46
CA GLU A 716 -8.44 6.04 -22.86
C GLU A 716 -8.58 5.97 -24.38
N THR A 717 -8.08 6.99 -25.06
CA THR A 717 -8.04 7.03 -26.53
C THR A 717 -6.58 6.93 -26.98
N PRO A 718 -6.20 5.86 -27.72
CA PRO A 718 -4.83 5.69 -28.16
C PRO A 718 -4.43 6.74 -29.20
N ARG A 719 -3.22 7.25 -29.09
CA ARG A 719 -2.67 8.27 -30.00
C ARG A 719 -2.02 7.63 -31.24
N HIS A 720 -2.31 8.18 -32.40
CA HIS A 720 -1.70 7.72 -33.65
C HIS A 720 -0.31 8.34 -33.84
N ILE A 721 0.72 7.50 -33.95
CA ILE A 721 2.11 7.89 -34.17
C ILE A 721 2.52 7.47 -35.58
N VAL A 722 2.90 8.43 -36.42
CA VAL A 722 3.32 8.16 -37.79
C VAL A 722 4.85 8.20 -37.87
N ARG A 723 5.43 7.11 -38.36
CA ARG A 723 6.84 7.02 -38.76
C ARG A 723 6.87 7.04 -40.27
N SER A 724 7.39 8.14 -40.85
CA SER A 724 7.39 8.37 -42.30
C SER A 724 7.98 7.20 -43.07
N GLY A 725 7.26 6.70 -44.09
CA GLY A 725 7.67 5.59 -44.95
C GLY A 725 7.63 4.19 -44.30
N VAL A 726 7.18 4.11 -43.00
CA VAL A 726 7.13 2.85 -42.25
C VAL A 726 5.69 2.52 -41.83
N THR A 727 5.01 3.40 -41.09
CA THR A 727 3.72 3.10 -40.46
C THR A 727 2.67 2.63 -41.46
N ASP A 728 2.47 3.35 -42.56
CA ASP A 728 1.47 3.03 -43.59
C ASP A 728 1.73 1.72 -44.33
N ARG A 729 3.00 1.31 -44.41
CA ARG A 729 3.37 0.03 -45.03
C ARG A 729 3.18 -1.14 -44.09
N VAL A 730 3.46 -0.93 -42.81
CA VAL A 730 3.49 -1.93 -41.76
C VAL A 730 2.09 -2.22 -41.25
N PHE A 731 1.31 -1.21 -41.00
CA PHE A 731 -0.04 -1.33 -40.42
C PHE A 731 -1.16 -1.08 -41.43
N SER A 732 -0.94 -1.44 -42.71
CA SER A 732 -2.00 -1.40 -43.73
C SER A 732 -2.96 -2.59 -43.59
N PRO A 733 -4.20 -2.49 -44.08
CA PRO A 733 -5.16 -3.61 -44.13
C PRO A 733 -4.65 -4.83 -44.89
N ARG A 734 -3.66 -4.68 -45.73
CA ARG A 734 -3.04 -5.77 -46.53
C ARG A 734 -1.77 -6.34 -45.89
N SER A 735 -1.32 -5.80 -44.79
CA SER A 735 -0.10 -6.22 -44.11
C SER A 735 -0.29 -7.59 -43.46
N THR A 736 0.82 -8.33 -43.35
CA THR A 736 0.88 -9.59 -42.63
C THR A 736 1.96 -9.49 -41.55
N VAL A 737 1.60 -9.75 -40.30
CA VAL A 737 2.48 -9.69 -39.12
C VAL A 737 2.68 -11.10 -38.61
N LEU A 738 3.93 -11.50 -38.41
CA LEU A 738 4.31 -12.77 -37.77
C LEU A 738 5.08 -12.47 -36.49
N GLU A 739 4.57 -12.90 -35.34
CA GLU A 739 5.29 -12.96 -34.08
C GLU A 739 5.80 -14.38 -33.82
N ILE A 740 7.05 -14.48 -33.34
CA ILE A 740 7.71 -15.74 -32.98
C ILE A 740 8.00 -15.73 -31.49
N ASN A 741 7.70 -16.85 -30.79
CA ASN A 741 7.87 -17.04 -29.37
C ASN A 741 7.01 -16.09 -28.50
N SER A 742 5.80 -15.81 -28.94
CA SER A 742 4.84 -15.08 -28.10
C SER A 742 4.56 -15.81 -26.81
N LYS A 743 4.58 -15.09 -25.67
CA LYS A 743 4.14 -15.59 -24.36
C LYS A 743 2.79 -15.01 -23.96
N SER A 744 2.59 -13.71 -24.16
CA SER A 744 1.42 -12.96 -23.69
C SER A 744 0.46 -12.51 -24.79
N GLY A 745 0.92 -12.45 -26.03
CA GLY A 745 0.14 -11.91 -27.15
C GLY A 745 0.05 -10.38 -27.20
N LEU A 746 0.81 -9.64 -26.40
CA LEU A 746 0.71 -8.18 -26.32
C LEU A 746 1.30 -7.47 -27.54
N TYR A 747 2.39 -7.97 -28.11
CA TYR A 747 2.95 -7.42 -29.35
C TYR A 747 1.97 -7.57 -30.53
N PRO A 748 1.42 -8.77 -30.80
CA PRO A 748 0.44 -8.92 -31.86
C PRO A 748 -0.86 -8.16 -31.56
N LEU A 749 -1.23 -7.92 -30.29
CA LEU A 749 -2.36 -7.09 -29.93
C LEU A 749 -2.18 -5.64 -30.40
N TYR A 750 -1.00 -5.05 -30.18
CA TYR A 750 -0.68 -3.70 -30.66
C TYR A 750 -0.74 -3.62 -32.18
N ALA A 751 -0.13 -4.59 -32.86
CA ALA A 751 -0.13 -4.66 -34.32
C ALA A 751 -1.55 -4.86 -34.90
N ALA A 752 -2.32 -5.77 -34.29
CA ALA A 752 -3.70 -6.03 -34.69
C ALA A 752 -4.56 -4.78 -34.56
N TYR A 753 -4.45 -4.06 -33.45
CA TYR A 753 -5.22 -2.85 -33.25
C TYR A 753 -4.82 -1.75 -34.27
N SER A 754 -3.54 -1.58 -34.53
CA SER A 754 -3.08 -0.59 -35.50
C SER A 754 -3.59 -0.88 -36.93
N ILE A 755 -3.60 -2.16 -37.36
CA ILE A 755 -4.18 -2.58 -38.64
C ILE A 755 -5.71 -2.47 -38.65
N TYR A 756 -6.36 -2.81 -37.55
CA TYR A 756 -7.80 -2.68 -37.37
C TYR A 756 -8.25 -1.24 -37.54
N ARG A 757 -7.53 -0.28 -36.98
CA ARG A 757 -7.80 1.17 -37.17
C ARG A 757 -7.70 1.58 -38.62
N ALA A 758 -6.68 1.10 -39.33
CA ALA A 758 -6.55 1.37 -40.77
C ALA A 758 -7.73 0.77 -41.57
N ARG A 759 -8.27 -0.40 -41.17
CA ARG A 759 -9.50 -0.96 -41.78
C ARG A 759 -10.73 -0.14 -41.45
N LEU A 760 -10.85 0.35 -40.23
CA LEU A 760 -11.97 1.25 -39.85
C LEU A 760 -11.94 2.53 -40.67
N ASP A 761 -10.75 3.12 -40.88
CA ASP A 761 -10.59 4.34 -41.70
C ASP A 761 -10.99 4.10 -43.16
N GLU A 762 -10.61 2.95 -43.75
CA GLU A 762 -11.06 2.57 -45.10
C GLU A 762 -12.59 2.37 -45.18
N GLU A 763 -13.19 1.77 -44.14
CA GLU A 763 -14.63 1.53 -44.08
C GLU A 763 -15.40 2.83 -43.90
N TRP A 764 -14.90 3.73 -43.03
CA TRP A 764 -15.46 5.09 -42.84
C TRP A 764 -15.45 5.91 -44.11
N CYS A 765 -14.36 5.88 -44.88
CA CYS A 765 -14.26 6.57 -46.18
C CYS A 765 -15.29 6.08 -47.19
N LYS A 766 -15.76 4.83 -47.09
CA LYS A 766 -16.75 4.25 -48.00
C LYS A 766 -18.17 4.56 -47.60
N HIS A 767 -18.47 4.61 -46.29
CA HIS A 767 -19.82 4.56 -45.78
C HIS A 767 -20.22 5.73 -44.85
N ASN A 768 -19.27 6.58 -44.44
CA ASN A 768 -19.45 7.71 -43.51
C ASN A 768 -20.02 7.32 -42.14
N ALA A 769 -20.14 6.03 -41.84
CA ALA A 769 -20.58 5.49 -40.55
C ALA A 769 -20.12 4.04 -40.39
N ILE A 770 -19.86 3.59 -39.16
CA ILE A 770 -19.51 2.22 -38.83
C ILE A 770 -20.45 1.73 -37.72
N ALA A 771 -21.24 0.71 -38.02
CA ALA A 771 -22.06 0.07 -37.01
C ALA A 771 -21.19 -0.75 -36.02
N PRO A 772 -21.56 -0.84 -34.73
CA PRO A 772 -20.79 -1.61 -33.74
C PRO A 772 -20.52 -3.06 -34.15
N ASP A 773 -21.52 -3.73 -34.73
CA ASP A 773 -21.36 -5.11 -35.23
C ASP A 773 -20.35 -5.20 -36.36
N ARG A 774 -20.29 -4.18 -37.23
CA ARG A 774 -19.32 -4.12 -38.31
C ARG A 774 -17.90 -3.93 -37.78
N ALA A 775 -17.72 -3.12 -36.76
CA ALA A 775 -16.44 -2.94 -36.08
C ALA A 775 -15.89 -4.26 -35.55
N LYS A 776 -16.75 -5.08 -34.90
CA LYS A 776 -16.40 -6.42 -34.44
C LYS A 776 -15.98 -7.36 -35.57
N VAL A 777 -16.73 -7.35 -36.67
CA VAL A 777 -16.39 -8.17 -37.86
C VAL A 777 -15.03 -7.75 -38.43
N LEU A 778 -14.72 -6.46 -38.51
CA LEU A 778 -13.44 -5.96 -38.98
C LEU A 778 -12.29 -6.35 -38.04
N TRP A 779 -12.53 -6.39 -36.73
CA TRP A 779 -11.56 -6.92 -35.77
C TRP A 779 -11.26 -8.39 -36.00
N GLU A 780 -12.27 -9.24 -36.08
CA GLU A 780 -12.14 -10.67 -36.35
C GLU A 780 -11.45 -10.94 -37.70
N GLN A 781 -11.79 -10.16 -38.73
CA GLN A 781 -11.14 -10.22 -40.02
C GLN A 781 -9.64 -9.86 -39.92
N THR A 782 -9.30 -8.86 -39.11
CA THR A 782 -7.91 -8.44 -38.88
C THR A 782 -7.12 -9.57 -38.22
N LEU A 783 -7.67 -10.20 -37.18
CA LEU A 783 -7.03 -11.35 -36.51
C LEU A 783 -6.79 -12.52 -37.47
N LYS A 784 -7.78 -12.83 -38.31
CA LYS A 784 -7.73 -13.96 -39.26
C LYS A 784 -6.76 -13.70 -40.43
N GLU A 785 -6.76 -12.47 -40.98
CA GLU A 785 -6.04 -12.21 -42.24
C GLU A 785 -4.66 -11.61 -42.05
N ASN A 786 -4.42 -10.90 -40.92
CA ASN A 786 -3.20 -10.09 -40.79
C ASN A 786 -2.24 -10.60 -39.72
N ILE A 787 -2.74 -11.32 -38.70
CA ILE A 787 -1.96 -11.66 -37.50
C ILE A 787 -1.66 -13.15 -37.48
N PHE A 788 -0.38 -13.48 -37.35
CA PHE A 788 0.14 -14.84 -37.26
C PHE A 788 1.12 -14.93 -36.09
N VAL A 789 0.96 -15.96 -35.27
CA VAL A 789 1.74 -16.11 -34.04
C VAL A 789 2.23 -17.55 -33.90
N VAL A 790 3.48 -17.71 -33.57
CA VAL A 790 4.06 -19.00 -33.20
C VAL A 790 4.51 -18.93 -31.75
N CYS A 791 4.01 -19.85 -30.95
CA CYS A 791 4.27 -19.92 -29.53
C CYS A 791 5.11 -21.16 -29.20
N LYS A 792 5.96 -21.05 -28.20
CA LYS A 792 6.88 -22.11 -27.78
C LYS A 792 6.19 -23.19 -26.93
N THR A 793 5.01 -22.88 -26.36
CA THR A 793 4.25 -23.79 -25.50
C THR A 793 2.74 -23.72 -25.77
N PRO A 794 1.99 -24.80 -25.45
CA PRO A 794 0.53 -24.79 -25.59
C PRO A 794 -0.15 -23.69 -24.74
N MET A 795 0.34 -23.45 -23.54
CA MET A 795 -0.19 -22.39 -22.66
C MET A 795 0.01 -21.00 -23.28
N ALA A 796 1.17 -20.73 -23.88
CA ALA A 796 1.41 -19.48 -24.60
C ALA A 796 0.44 -19.27 -25.78
N VAL A 797 0.05 -20.35 -26.48
CA VAL A 797 -1.01 -20.30 -27.51
C VAL A 797 -2.34 -19.91 -26.90
N ALA A 798 -2.72 -20.52 -25.77
CA ALA A 798 -3.99 -20.24 -25.10
C ALA A 798 -4.02 -18.78 -24.58
N ILE A 799 -2.96 -18.31 -23.94
CA ILE A 799 -2.80 -16.92 -23.50
C ILE A 799 -2.93 -15.95 -24.68
N THR A 800 -2.17 -16.20 -25.75
CA THR A 800 -2.17 -15.34 -26.96
C THR A 800 -3.55 -15.26 -27.59
N LYS A 801 -4.27 -16.39 -27.74
CA LYS A 801 -5.64 -16.40 -28.26
C LYS A 801 -6.56 -15.56 -27.38
N ARG A 802 -6.52 -15.75 -26.07
CA ARG A 802 -7.34 -14.96 -25.13
C ARG A 802 -7.01 -13.47 -25.16
N THR A 803 -5.73 -13.12 -25.28
CA THR A 803 -5.31 -11.73 -25.40
C THR A 803 -5.91 -11.07 -26.63
N LEU A 804 -5.91 -11.77 -27.77
CA LEU A 804 -6.37 -11.25 -29.05
C LEU A 804 -7.89 -11.26 -29.21
N CYS A 805 -8.57 -12.38 -28.90
CA CYS A 805 -10.00 -12.55 -29.13
C CYS A 805 -10.86 -12.74 -27.86
N GLY A 806 -10.26 -12.77 -26.67
CA GLY A 806 -10.99 -13.03 -25.43
C GLY A 806 -11.35 -14.49 -25.25
N PHE A 807 -12.46 -14.72 -24.57
CA PHE A 807 -13.07 -16.04 -24.39
C PHE A 807 -14.05 -16.40 -25.53
N ASN A 808 -14.04 -15.61 -26.60
CA ASN A 808 -14.86 -15.84 -27.78
C ASN A 808 -14.25 -16.87 -28.71
N THR A 809 -15.06 -17.37 -29.65
CA THR A 809 -14.67 -18.41 -30.62
C THR A 809 -14.06 -17.87 -31.90
N ALA A 810 -13.63 -16.62 -31.94
CA ALA A 810 -13.02 -16.03 -33.13
C ALA A 810 -11.75 -16.77 -33.56
N GLN A 811 -11.53 -16.86 -34.87
CA GLN A 811 -10.35 -17.54 -35.43
C GLN A 811 -9.10 -16.67 -35.23
N VAL A 812 -8.12 -17.20 -34.49
CA VAL A 812 -6.79 -16.60 -34.28
C VAL A 812 -5.74 -17.57 -34.79
N ASN A 813 -4.84 -17.07 -35.62
CA ASN A 813 -3.74 -17.87 -36.19
C ASN A 813 -2.57 -17.94 -35.20
N ALA A 814 -2.75 -18.67 -34.10
CA ALA A 814 -1.72 -18.92 -33.10
C ALA A 814 -1.46 -20.40 -32.98
N GLN A 815 -0.22 -20.83 -33.17
CA GLN A 815 0.20 -22.24 -33.20
C GLN A 815 1.36 -22.52 -32.27
N TYR A 816 1.34 -23.72 -31.67
CA TYR A 816 2.44 -24.27 -30.91
C TYR A 816 3.53 -24.84 -31.84
N TYR A 817 4.76 -24.37 -31.63
CA TYR A 817 5.95 -24.97 -32.26
C TYR A 817 7.15 -24.81 -31.32
N PRO A 818 7.63 -25.88 -30.66
CA PRO A 818 8.58 -25.77 -29.54
C PRO A 818 9.92 -25.16 -29.89
N ASP A 819 10.52 -25.56 -31.00
CA ASP A 819 11.89 -25.23 -31.39
C ASP A 819 11.97 -24.60 -32.79
N LEU A 820 11.04 -23.66 -33.09
CA LEU A 820 10.96 -23.03 -34.41
C LEU A 820 12.30 -22.49 -34.91
N ILE A 821 13.04 -21.75 -34.10
CA ILE A 821 14.29 -21.09 -34.49
C ILE A 821 15.37 -22.15 -34.77
N GLN A 822 15.47 -23.16 -33.92
CA GLN A 822 16.43 -24.24 -34.08
C GLN A 822 16.07 -25.10 -35.28
N SER A 823 14.80 -25.43 -35.49
CA SER A 823 14.31 -26.17 -36.67
C SER A 823 14.57 -25.43 -37.98
N LEU A 824 14.36 -24.08 -37.97
CA LEU A 824 14.68 -23.23 -39.12
C LEU A 824 16.18 -23.23 -39.48
N THR A 825 17.07 -23.49 -38.53
CA THR A 825 18.52 -23.61 -38.83
C THR A 825 18.85 -24.91 -39.58
N HIS A 826 18.06 -25.98 -39.42
CA HIS A 826 18.22 -27.28 -40.04
C HIS A 826 17.48 -27.39 -41.37
N SER A 827 16.17 -27.11 -41.39
CA SER A 827 15.36 -27.13 -42.60
C SER A 827 14.17 -26.16 -42.51
N SER A 828 14.23 -25.08 -43.33
CA SER A 828 13.10 -24.17 -43.42
C SER A 828 11.90 -24.76 -44.14
N GLN A 829 12.15 -25.74 -45.02
CA GLN A 829 11.11 -26.38 -45.83
C GLN A 829 10.25 -27.31 -44.99
N ASP A 830 10.87 -28.07 -44.07
CA ASP A 830 10.16 -28.97 -43.15
C ASP A 830 9.34 -28.18 -42.16
N VAL A 831 9.87 -27.04 -41.68
CA VAL A 831 9.12 -26.15 -40.77
C VAL A 831 7.86 -25.60 -41.44
N VAL A 832 7.98 -25.11 -42.68
CA VAL A 832 6.83 -24.60 -43.44
C VAL A 832 5.82 -25.70 -43.73
N SER A 833 6.31 -26.93 -44.08
CA SER A 833 5.46 -28.08 -44.31
C SER A 833 4.69 -28.50 -43.05
N ASN A 834 5.39 -28.58 -41.90
CA ASN A 834 4.76 -28.90 -40.60
C ASN A 834 3.72 -27.86 -40.17
N LEU A 835 3.97 -26.57 -40.44
CA LEU A 835 2.99 -25.50 -40.16
C LEU A 835 1.78 -25.58 -41.11
N ARG A 836 1.95 -26.10 -42.35
CA ARG A 836 0.84 -26.35 -43.29
C ARG A 836 -0.07 -27.49 -42.82
N ASP A 837 0.53 -28.57 -42.34
CA ASP A 837 -0.21 -29.75 -41.92
C ASP A 837 -0.98 -29.56 -40.62
N ALA A 838 -0.68 -28.50 -39.83
CA ALA A 838 -1.44 -28.14 -38.69
C ALA A 838 -2.82 -27.60 -39.08
N LYS A 839 -3.87 -28.38 -38.88
CA LYS A 839 -5.24 -28.10 -39.30
C LYS A 839 -5.69 -26.68 -39.02
N GLY A 840 -5.86 -25.87 -40.08
CA GLY A 840 -6.48 -24.57 -40.03
C GLY A 840 -5.59 -23.41 -39.61
N PHE A 841 -4.32 -23.63 -39.31
CA PHE A 841 -3.43 -22.53 -38.88
C PHE A 841 -3.12 -21.56 -39.99
N TRP A 842 -2.66 -22.06 -41.14
CA TRP A 842 -2.26 -21.17 -42.20
C TRP A 842 -3.38 -20.86 -43.17
N GLY A 843 -4.45 -21.55 -43.36
CA GLY A 843 -5.65 -21.25 -44.19
C GLY A 843 -5.42 -20.16 -45.27
N LEU A 844 -4.17 -19.94 -45.64
CA LEU A 844 -3.64 -18.87 -46.44
C LEU A 844 -3.63 -19.30 -47.93
N ASN A 845 -3.89 -18.32 -48.79
CA ASN A 845 -3.62 -18.55 -50.21
C ASN A 845 -2.11 -18.63 -50.46
N ASP A 846 -1.71 -19.28 -51.54
CA ASP A 846 -0.30 -19.53 -51.89
C ASP A 846 0.60 -18.29 -51.83
N LYS A 847 0.08 -17.12 -52.17
CA LYS A 847 0.84 -15.87 -52.10
C LYS A 847 1.22 -15.44 -50.68
N LYS A 848 0.34 -15.66 -49.68
CA LYS A 848 0.64 -15.35 -48.27
C LYS A 848 1.60 -16.36 -47.66
N GLU A 849 1.47 -17.64 -47.99
CA GLU A 849 2.41 -18.68 -47.58
C GLU A 849 3.83 -18.40 -48.12
N MET A 850 3.96 -18.04 -49.40
CA MET A 850 5.24 -17.66 -49.99
C MET A 850 5.89 -16.47 -49.29
N LYS A 851 5.08 -15.53 -48.79
CA LYS A 851 5.59 -14.37 -48.01
C LYS A 851 6.20 -14.80 -46.68
N ILE A 852 5.55 -15.69 -45.96
CA ILE A 852 6.02 -16.19 -44.65
C ILE A 852 7.27 -17.03 -44.84
N ASP A 853 7.29 -17.93 -45.83
CA ASP A 853 8.46 -18.70 -46.18
C ASP A 853 9.67 -17.79 -46.52
N ALA A 854 9.47 -16.70 -47.27
CA ALA A 854 10.52 -15.75 -47.58
C ALA A 854 11.06 -15.03 -46.34
N ILE A 855 10.20 -14.71 -45.33
CA ILE A 855 10.62 -14.11 -44.05
C ILE A 855 11.47 -15.09 -43.24
N LEU A 856 11.03 -16.33 -43.13
CA LEU A 856 11.73 -17.38 -42.39
C LEU A 856 13.08 -17.69 -43.00
N ARG A 857 13.14 -17.79 -44.31
CA ARG A 857 14.40 -18.02 -45.07
C ARG A 857 15.38 -16.85 -45.01
N SER A 858 14.88 -15.62 -44.97
CA SER A 858 15.75 -14.44 -44.89
C SER A 858 16.38 -14.29 -43.48
N GLY A 859 15.66 -14.66 -42.44
CA GLY A 859 16.17 -14.74 -41.06
C GLY A 859 17.34 -15.75 -40.97
N ARG A 860 17.22 -16.90 -41.62
CA ARG A 860 18.27 -17.93 -41.69
C ARG A 860 19.54 -17.47 -42.42
N LYS A 861 19.41 -16.74 -43.55
CA LYS A 861 20.57 -16.26 -44.31
C LYS A 861 21.42 -15.27 -43.48
N LYS A 862 20.78 -14.38 -42.73
CA LYS A 862 21.52 -13.42 -41.91
C LYS A 862 22.22 -14.07 -40.69
N ARG A 863 21.68 -15.13 -40.15
CA ARG A 863 22.30 -15.89 -39.03
C ARG A 863 23.46 -16.76 -39.48
N ARG A 864 23.41 -17.39 -40.69
CA ARG A 864 24.52 -18.19 -41.26
C ARG A 864 25.75 -17.37 -41.64
N ALA A 865 25.55 -16.09 -41.99
CA ALA A 865 26.65 -15.22 -42.43
C ALA A 865 27.54 -14.69 -41.29
N SER A 866 27.01 -14.73 -40.07
CA SER A 866 27.78 -14.17 -38.95
C SER A 866 27.43 -14.86 -37.64
N GLY A 867 27.88 -15.82 -37.11
CA GLY A 867 27.64 -16.25 -35.71
C GLY A 867 27.77 -15.13 -34.68
N LYS A 868 27.74 -13.87 -35.09
CA LYS A 868 27.70 -12.61 -34.31
C LYS A 868 26.73 -11.68 -35.02
N MET A 869 26.00 -10.86 -34.25
CA MET A 869 25.26 -9.70 -34.78
C MET A 869 26.15 -8.90 -35.71
N PRO A 870 25.64 -8.36 -36.84
CA PRO A 870 26.43 -7.49 -37.70
C PRO A 870 27.11 -6.40 -36.89
N SER A 871 28.39 -6.16 -37.14
CA SER A 871 29.13 -5.07 -36.48
C SER A 871 28.35 -3.75 -36.64
N GLY A 872 28.03 -3.09 -35.54
CA GLY A 872 27.20 -1.90 -35.51
C GLY A 872 25.71 -2.13 -35.20
N ALA A 873 25.15 -3.32 -35.29
CA ALA A 873 23.76 -3.58 -34.92
C ALA A 873 23.60 -3.69 -33.38
N ALA A 874 24.59 -4.29 -32.73
CA ALA A 874 24.63 -4.33 -31.27
C ALA A 874 24.82 -2.93 -30.65
N GLU A 875 25.65 -2.08 -31.26
CA GLU A 875 25.84 -0.69 -30.85
C GLU A 875 24.55 0.12 -31.03
N LYS A 876 23.92 0.03 -32.20
CA LYS A 876 22.64 0.71 -32.48
C LYS A 876 21.53 0.21 -31.55
N TRP A 877 21.48 -1.07 -31.26
CA TRP A 877 20.53 -1.62 -30.31
C TRP A 877 20.79 -1.09 -28.89
N GLY A 878 22.06 -1.06 -28.44
CA GLY A 878 22.46 -0.47 -27.19
C GLY A 878 22.14 1.02 -27.05
N GLU A 879 22.21 1.78 -28.13
CA GLU A 879 21.79 3.19 -28.17
C GLU A 879 20.28 3.34 -28.08
N ILE A 880 19.52 2.50 -28.76
CA ILE A 880 18.05 2.50 -28.72
C ILE A 880 17.56 2.12 -27.33
N THR A 881 18.10 1.05 -26.74
CA THR A 881 17.70 0.61 -25.38
C THR A 881 18.06 1.63 -24.32
N LYS A 882 19.21 2.31 -24.40
CA LYS A 882 19.58 3.44 -23.54
C LYS A 882 18.61 4.61 -23.70
N LYS A 883 18.21 4.96 -24.92
CA LYS A 883 17.21 6.00 -25.19
C LYS A 883 15.86 5.63 -24.58
N TRP A 884 15.42 4.39 -24.71
CA TRP A 884 14.17 3.94 -24.12
C TRP A 884 14.23 3.89 -22.58
N ALA A 885 15.33 3.41 -22.01
CA ALA A 885 15.54 3.41 -20.56
C ALA A 885 15.49 4.82 -19.97
N SER A 886 16.07 5.81 -20.67
CA SER A 886 16.01 7.21 -20.23
C SER A 886 14.59 7.78 -20.25
N ARG A 887 13.75 7.34 -21.20
CA ARG A 887 12.33 7.78 -21.31
C ARG A 887 11.41 7.14 -20.27
N LEU A 888 11.71 5.93 -19.82
CA LEU A 888 10.92 5.19 -18.82
C LEU A 888 11.39 5.44 -17.38
N GLY A 889 12.46 6.21 -17.18
CA GLY A 889 13.03 6.47 -15.86
C GLY A 889 13.73 5.26 -15.24
N ARG A 890 14.04 5.33 -13.91
CA ARG A 890 14.83 4.29 -13.22
C ARG A 890 14.20 2.89 -13.23
N SER A 891 12.86 2.80 -13.17
CA SER A 891 12.15 1.53 -13.24
C SER A 891 12.13 0.95 -14.65
N GLY A 892 12.14 1.79 -15.67
CA GLY A 892 12.06 1.38 -17.06
C GLY A 892 13.34 0.77 -17.62
N ALA A 893 14.51 1.14 -17.08
CA ALA A 893 15.76 0.50 -17.49
C ALA A 893 15.74 -1.01 -17.25
N LYS A 894 15.23 -1.44 -16.06
CA LYS A 894 15.09 -2.85 -15.71
C LYS A 894 14.09 -3.57 -16.64
N GLU A 895 12.96 -2.95 -16.94
CA GLU A 895 11.93 -3.52 -17.82
C GLU A 895 12.41 -3.71 -19.26
N ILE A 896 13.32 -2.85 -19.74
CA ILE A 896 13.91 -2.98 -21.10
C ILE A 896 14.99 -4.05 -21.12
N ASP A 897 15.83 -4.14 -20.09
CA ASP A 897 16.84 -5.19 -19.96
C ASP A 897 16.21 -6.59 -19.83
N GLU A 898 14.99 -6.66 -19.27
CA GLU A 898 14.20 -7.88 -19.15
C GLU A 898 13.39 -8.23 -20.42
N ALA A 899 13.35 -7.35 -21.43
CA ALA A 899 12.60 -7.59 -22.66
C ALA A 899 13.37 -8.50 -23.62
N ASP A 900 12.86 -9.70 -23.83
CA ASP A 900 13.49 -10.78 -24.62
C ASP A 900 13.39 -10.60 -26.14
N PHE A 901 12.88 -9.50 -26.69
CA PHE A 901 12.52 -9.41 -28.10
C PHE A 901 13.05 -8.17 -28.81
N ALA A 902 13.54 -8.37 -30.02
CA ALA A 902 13.86 -7.32 -30.97
C ALA A 902 12.87 -7.30 -32.13
N VAL A 903 12.49 -6.11 -32.58
CA VAL A 903 11.74 -5.92 -33.82
C VAL A 903 12.71 -5.92 -34.97
N VAL A 904 12.61 -6.90 -35.85
CA VAL A 904 13.48 -7.01 -37.03
C VAL A 904 12.69 -6.64 -38.28
N LEU A 905 13.12 -5.59 -39.00
CA LEU A 905 12.62 -5.25 -40.31
C LEU A 905 13.35 -6.11 -41.37
N VAL A 906 12.59 -6.90 -42.07
CA VAL A 906 13.10 -7.70 -43.19
C VAL A 906 12.43 -7.26 -44.49
N GLY A 907 13.02 -6.29 -45.19
CA GLY A 907 12.39 -5.62 -46.34
C GLY A 907 11.15 -4.80 -45.89
N ASP A 908 10.03 -4.96 -46.54
CA ASP A 908 8.74 -4.31 -46.21
C ASP A 908 7.96 -5.07 -45.12
N ARG A 909 8.60 -5.95 -44.35
CA ARG A 909 7.94 -6.87 -43.42
C ARG A 909 8.58 -6.80 -42.06
N ILE A 910 7.75 -6.94 -41.05
CA ILE A 910 8.15 -6.98 -39.63
C ILE A 910 8.20 -8.42 -39.16
N ALA A 911 9.31 -8.80 -38.58
CA ALA A 911 9.43 -9.99 -37.76
C ALA A 911 9.85 -9.59 -36.36
N LEU A 912 9.20 -10.13 -35.36
CA LEU A 912 9.64 -10.05 -33.96
C LEU A 912 10.51 -11.28 -33.70
N ALA A 913 11.76 -11.08 -33.37
CA ALA A 913 12.70 -12.16 -33.10
C ALA A 913 13.16 -12.08 -31.65
N PRO A 914 13.28 -13.22 -30.95
CA PRO A 914 13.90 -13.20 -29.62
C PRO A 914 15.33 -12.70 -29.75
N ILE A 915 15.77 -11.87 -28.83
CA ILE A 915 17.19 -11.51 -28.69
C ILE A 915 17.87 -12.77 -28.17
N ALA A 916 18.71 -13.37 -29.03
CA ALA A 916 19.48 -14.52 -28.58
C ALA A 916 20.43 -14.07 -27.48
N GLN A 917 20.38 -14.75 -26.32
CA GLN A 917 21.40 -14.69 -25.28
C GLN A 917 22.74 -15.15 -25.83
#